data_521bd2d44246a4a1e6e2b6d336792ce1
#
_entry.id   521bd2d44246a4a1e6e2b6d336792ce1
#
_cell.length_a   1.000
_cell.length_b   1.000
_cell.length_c   1.000
_cell.angle_alpha   90.00
_cell.angle_beta   90.00
_cell.angle_gamma   90.00
#
_symmetry.space_group_name_H-M   'P 1'
#
loop_
_entity.id
_entity.type
_entity.pdbx_description
1 polymer ?
#
loop_
_entity_poly.entity_id
_entity_poly.type
_entity_poly.pdbx_seq_one_letter_code
_entity_poly.pdbx_strand_id
1 'polypeptide(L)'
;MKIVYPMQLAGEGTPKEIASLDEFISQLNKLNSGTFPIGRNRIWHGGVHLSEKGGWHSSGAVRAIADGEIVAYRFATEPAKATRKSEAGEPEHEIDLYTSPSFCLIRHRYEAGEKNKNSLTFYSLYMHIACENSYSAEPERYVVASNGVPIYKGAAEMQLKAEDKLGVARKGAEIILIDKDNPSVRSNEKNESQPYQLAHYAVPKAGDPELFYIAAKYINAECKTKPNWLIPPESKPARYTVPNNTWLRKTADSTEESTGVPASSEVVLLGEQQMVTINGGLTDFRQVQVFKAGSGTVKNSANQVMANASKDSIGWLTKNKLGAALTAESSIPIEFDKVVLRDSNPIAVQAGEVIGHWGEHQVATLSTSGFSIDPDQKAVHFEVFVGEKDKRDKQEFNDCIQNKAQVTGGQDYLVLNKDKIATYRLINHKEQLSYETLAKFGPLNTPLAVKKTDIVTHGTQKFVRVRERAAGKDELAGEFVLLAGDAELLSQHDWGKLGVKLVDGSNDPDGFLDKEDTEGQEGGVFFSSLYDRLIIDRDNDNVLSGNEIKSALADDDLASKLRQLFIKHESEWIKREKGWPRLEKELAKQPELYKYAMQVHNNMAWVEEVKGLLGGTKMWFIHPAGMMGLVRCKKRGFIFTLDIMKRIYKNFQSNNIKDNELQEIADELNEYIEFYQLDTPLKRTHFFAQILQETGPDLNVIEGGVWRVSAIKSFRGGRTRRYPDGRLYADVHGYVTKTERPRRYIKSDGNDITIDDQIAIVNTIYGNRTELGNGSYSSNDGWNYRGRGLKQVTGKNNYASFNDWHKKNQSKWPEDTINAVDNFEILSEIKFATRSAAWFWISNSSNENPDSRAKCFDYANEASDAAVDRITNIINLNTDSRQKRKDNFWRLWNDEVLHD
;
A
#
# COMPACT_ATOMS: atom_id res chain seq x y z
N MET A 1 5.24 1.38 12.36
CA MET A 1 3.90 0.75 12.37
C MET A 1 3.30 0.80 10.97
N LYS A 2 2.65 -0.26 10.50
CA LYS A 2 1.89 -0.23 9.24
C LYS A 2 0.61 0.56 9.47
N ILE A 3 0.38 1.59 8.67
CA ILE A 3 -0.85 2.41 8.72
C ILE A 3 -1.62 2.25 7.42
N VAL A 4 -2.92 2.03 7.56
CA VAL A 4 -3.90 1.94 6.47
C VAL A 4 -4.97 3.01 6.70
N TYR A 5 -5.49 3.61 5.65
CA TYR A 5 -6.59 4.56 5.81
C TYR A 5 -7.90 3.84 6.14
N PRO A 6 -8.75 4.44 6.99
CA PRO A 6 -9.95 3.79 7.53
C PRO A 6 -11.00 3.46 6.45
N MET A 7 -10.94 4.08 5.29
CA MET A 7 -11.83 3.82 4.15
C MET A 7 -11.06 3.79 2.84
N GLN A 8 -11.67 3.24 1.81
CA GLN A 8 -11.16 3.19 0.45
C GLN A 8 -11.96 4.16 -0.44
N LEU A 9 -11.35 4.64 -1.52
CA LEU A 9 -12.02 5.49 -2.50
C LEU A 9 -12.84 4.66 -3.50
N ALA A 10 -13.83 5.30 -4.12
CA ALA A 10 -14.49 4.74 -5.29
C ALA A 10 -13.48 4.56 -6.44
N GLY A 11 -13.46 3.37 -7.03
CA GLY A 11 -12.65 3.03 -8.20
C GLY A 11 -13.50 2.51 -9.34
N GLU A 12 -12.92 2.28 -10.50
CA GLU A 12 -13.58 1.64 -11.64
C GLU A 12 -13.77 0.14 -11.39
N GLY A 13 -14.88 -0.23 -10.76
CA GLY A 13 -15.27 -1.62 -10.48
C GLY A 13 -14.65 -2.27 -9.23
N THR A 14 -13.63 -1.68 -8.62
CA THR A 14 -13.02 -2.14 -7.38
C THR A 14 -12.65 -0.98 -6.46
N PRO A 15 -12.63 -1.17 -5.12
CA PRO A 15 -12.17 -0.14 -4.21
C PRO A 15 -10.72 0.26 -4.49
N LYS A 16 -10.44 1.56 -4.46
CA LYS A 16 -9.08 2.11 -4.64
C LYS A 16 -8.48 2.49 -3.29
N GLU A 17 -7.23 2.07 -3.04
CA GLU A 17 -6.48 2.52 -1.87
C GLU A 17 -6.12 4.01 -1.97
N ILE A 18 -6.14 4.69 -0.83
CA ILE A 18 -5.66 6.07 -0.70
C ILE A 18 -4.14 6.06 -0.75
N ALA A 19 -3.57 6.82 -1.68
CA ALA A 19 -2.14 6.81 -1.94
C ALA A 19 -1.33 7.65 -0.93
N SER A 20 -1.92 8.73 -0.39
CA SER A 20 -1.20 9.67 0.47
C SER A 20 -2.08 10.25 1.60
N LEU A 21 -1.42 10.82 2.60
CA LEU A 21 -2.09 11.55 3.68
C LEU A 21 -2.84 12.78 3.12
N ASP A 22 -2.27 13.45 2.14
CA ASP A 22 -2.90 14.63 1.50
C ASP A 22 -4.16 14.23 0.73
N GLU A 23 -4.15 13.06 0.05
CA GLU A 23 -5.36 12.53 -0.59
C GLU A 23 -6.45 12.22 0.44
N PHE A 24 -6.10 11.65 1.60
CA PHE A 24 -7.04 11.42 2.70
C PHE A 24 -7.62 12.74 3.24
N ILE A 25 -6.76 13.71 3.54
CA ILE A 25 -7.17 15.04 4.01
C ILE A 25 -8.09 15.71 2.97
N SER A 26 -7.78 15.59 1.68
CA SER A 26 -8.61 16.19 0.62
C SER A 26 -10.04 15.63 0.58
N GLN A 27 -10.23 14.36 1.00
CA GLN A 27 -11.58 13.79 1.12
C GLN A 27 -12.30 14.35 2.35
N LEU A 28 -11.62 14.45 3.50
CA LEU A 28 -12.20 15.07 4.70
C LEU A 28 -12.64 16.52 4.45
N ASN A 29 -11.86 17.30 3.70
CA ASN A 29 -12.16 18.69 3.38
C ASN A 29 -13.42 18.87 2.49
N LYS A 30 -13.99 17.80 1.92
CA LYS A 30 -15.26 17.86 1.20
C LYS A 30 -16.47 17.91 2.14
N LEU A 31 -16.30 17.52 3.40
CA LEU A 31 -17.36 17.40 4.38
C LEU A 31 -17.68 18.75 5.01
N ASN A 32 -18.94 18.94 5.42
CA ASN A 32 -19.42 20.17 6.07
C ASN A 32 -19.63 20.00 7.58
N SER A 33 -19.34 18.84 8.13
CA SER A 33 -19.52 18.50 9.55
C SER A 33 -18.40 17.56 10.01
N GLY A 34 -18.29 17.34 11.31
CA GLY A 34 -17.32 16.43 11.90
C GLY A 34 -15.90 16.94 11.76
N THR A 35 -15.65 18.18 12.19
CA THR A 35 -14.33 18.82 12.17
C THR A 35 -13.70 18.83 13.56
N PHE A 36 -12.43 18.37 13.64
CA PHE A 36 -11.63 18.49 14.86
C PHE A 36 -10.99 19.86 14.97
N PRO A 37 -10.87 20.50 16.15
CA PRO A 37 -11.31 20.07 17.48
C PRO A 37 -12.66 20.65 17.89
N ILE A 38 -13.30 21.45 17.06
CA ILE A 38 -14.51 22.21 17.36
C ILE A 38 -15.56 21.93 16.30
N GLY A 39 -16.74 21.55 16.74
CA GLY A 39 -17.94 21.45 15.94
C GLY A 39 -18.79 22.72 15.91
N ARG A 40 -20.02 22.61 15.39
CA ARG A 40 -21.00 23.68 15.37
C ARG A 40 -21.21 24.26 16.78
N ASN A 41 -21.38 25.56 16.87
CA ASN A 41 -21.62 26.28 18.13
C ASN A 41 -20.52 26.11 19.19
N ARG A 42 -19.28 25.84 18.78
CA ARG A 42 -18.12 25.64 19.65
C ARG A 42 -18.18 24.35 20.50
N ILE A 43 -19.09 23.42 20.20
CA ILE A 43 -19.15 22.15 20.87
C ILE A 43 -17.85 21.40 20.61
N TRP A 44 -17.27 20.81 21.65
CA TRP A 44 -16.10 19.94 21.53
C TRP A 44 -16.36 18.81 20.55
N HIS A 45 -15.40 18.52 19.69
CA HIS A 45 -15.48 17.43 18.71
C HIS A 45 -14.14 16.71 18.60
N GLY A 46 -14.04 15.49 19.18
CA GLY A 46 -12.80 14.74 19.36
C GLY A 46 -12.25 14.07 18.09
N GLY A 47 -13.02 14.06 17.00
CA GLY A 47 -12.69 13.30 15.81
C GLY A 47 -13.04 13.97 14.49
N VAL A 48 -13.30 13.12 13.48
CA VAL A 48 -13.74 13.53 12.15
C VAL A 48 -14.88 12.62 11.67
N HIS A 49 -15.77 13.12 10.84
CA HIS A 49 -16.77 12.28 10.19
C HIS A 49 -16.23 11.69 8.88
N LEU A 50 -16.59 10.45 8.60
CA LEU A 50 -16.38 9.76 7.33
C LEU A 50 -17.79 9.46 6.78
N SER A 51 -18.30 10.33 5.92
CA SER A 51 -19.68 10.27 5.40
C SER A 51 -19.71 10.03 3.89
N GLU A 52 -20.89 9.68 3.37
CA GLU A 52 -21.11 9.39 1.95
C GLU A 52 -20.62 10.48 0.97
N LYS A 53 -20.52 11.74 1.41
CA LYS A 53 -20.01 12.88 0.60
C LYS A 53 -18.51 12.82 0.29
N GLY A 54 -17.74 11.98 1.00
CA GLY A 54 -16.28 11.99 0.94
C GLY A 54 -15.65 11.41 -0.34
N GLY A 55 -16.43 10.89 -1.28
CA GLY A 55 -15.88 10.19 -2.47
C GLY A 55 -15.33 8.79 -2.15
N TRP A 56 -15.77 8.22 -1.05
CA TRP A 56 -15.46 6.87 -0.60
C TRP A 56 -16.14 5.80 -1.45
N HIS A 57 -15.65 4.57 -1.33
CA HIS A 57 -16.30 3.43 -1.95
C HIS A 57 -17.70 3.22 -1.36
N SER A 58 -18.67 2.89 -2.20
CA SER A 58 -20.10 2.81 -1.87
C SER A 58 -20.45 1.74 -0.82
N SER A 59 -19.61 0.71 -0.66
CA SER A 59 -19.80 -0.28 0.42
C SER A 59 -19.79 0.36 1.80
N GLY A 60 -19.13 1.52 1.97
CA GLY A 60 -18.97 2.16 3.26
C GLY A 60 -18.18 1.32 4.27
N ALA A 61 -17.36 0.39 3.79
CA ALA A 61 -16.53 -0.45 4.63
C ALA A 61 -15.50 0.38 5.41
N VAL A 62 -15.48 0.19 6.72
CA VAL A 62 -14.59 0.87 7.66
C VAL A 62 -13.55 -0.12 8.16
N ARG A 63 -12.29 0.28 8.15
CA ARG A 63 -11.15 -0.61 8.42
C ARG A 63 -10.32 -0.16 9.61
N ALA A 64 -9.71 -1.13 10.30
CA ALA A 64 -8.71 -0.84 11.32
C ALA A 64 -7.51 -0.09 10.71
N ILE A 65 -7.13 1.06 11.28
CA ILE A 65 -6.01 1.88 10.75
C ILE A 65 -4.64 1.25 10.95
N ALA A 66 -4.51 0.35 11.92
CA ALA A 66 -3.27 -0.37 12.24
C ALA A 66 -3.61 -1.71 12.91
N ASP A 67 -2.60 -2.58 13.02
CA ASP A 67 -2.71 -3.75 13.87
C ASP A 67 -3.09 -3.33 15.29
N GLY A 68 -3.96 -4.09 15.93
CA GLY A 68 -4.45 -3.75 17.28
C GLY A 68 -5.40 -4.78 17.85
N GLU A 69 -6.10 -4.38 18.91
CA GLU A 69 -6.99 -5.24 19.67
C GLU A 69 -8.29 -4.49 19.95
N ILE A 70 -9.44 -5.07 19.59
CA ILE A 70 -10.74 -4.55 20.03
C ILE A 70 -10.86 -4.80 21.53
N VAL A 71 -10.89 -3.71 22.29
CA VAL A 71 -10.91 -3.74 23.76
C VAL A 71 -12.27 -3.35 24.35
N ALA A 72 -13.12 -2.70 23.54
CA ALA A 72 -14.51 -2.45 23.90
C ALA A 72 -15.35 -2.27 22.63
N TYR A 73 -16.64 -2.60 22.71
CA TYR A 73 -17.59 -2.35 21.65
C TYR A 73 -19.01 -2.26 22.19
N ARG A 74 -19.89 -1.60 21.44
CA ARG A 74 -21.35 -1.78 21.50
C ARG A 74 -21.81 -2.12 20.07
N PHE A 75 -22.51 -3.22 19.94
CA PHE A 75 -23.10 -3.63 18.67
C PHE A 75 -24.60 -3.69 18.86
N ALA A 76 -25.29 -2.67 18.38
CA ALA A 76 -26.73 -2.53 18.53
C ALA A 76 -27.47 -3.37 17.49
N THR A 77 -28.65 -3.86 17.85
CA THR A 77 -29.53 -4.56 16.93
C THR A 77 -30.16 -3.61 15.92
N GLU A 78 -30.52 -2.39 16.36
CA GLU A 78 -31.16 -1.36 15.52
C GLU A 78 -30.60 0.03 15.83
N PRO A 79 -30.73 1.00 14.90
CA PRO A 79 -30.39 2.38 15.18
C PRO A 79 -31.30 2.98 16.26
N ALA A 80 -30.73 3.84 17.11
CA ALA A 80 -31.48 4.53 18.13
C ALA A 80 -32.30 5.66 17.49
N LYS A 81 -33.53 5.79 17.94
CA LYS A 81 -34.48 6.78 17.50
C LYS A 81 -34.44 8.02 18.41
N ALA A 82 -34.49 9.22 17.81
CA ALA A 82 -34.72 10.48 18.48
C ALA A 82 -35.76 11.29 17.68
N THR A 83 -36.70 11.91 18.36
CA THR A 83 -37.79 12.67 17.73
C THR A 83 -37.48 14.16 17.79
N ARG A 84 -37.41 14.81 16.63
CA ARG A 84 -37.27 16.27 16.52
C ARG A 84 -38.61 16.92 16.24
N LYS A 85 -38.95 17.96 17.01
CA LYS A 85 -40.15 18.76 16.85
C LYS A 85 -39.83 20.19 16.43
N SER A 86 -40.78 20.87 15.76
CA SER A 86 -40.71 22.29 15.52
C SER A 86 -40.81 23.10 16.81
N GLU A 87 -40.31 24.28 16.83
CA GLU A 87 -40.35 25.19 18.00
C GLU A 87 -41.74 25.82 18.15
N ALA A 88 -42.03 26.33 19.36
CA ALA A 88 -43.27 26.99 19.63
C ALA A 88 -43.45 28.26 18.76
N GLY A 89 -44.57 28.36 18.04
CA GLY A 89 -44.84 29.44 17.11
C GLY A 89 -44.52 29.17 15.65
N GLU A 90 -43.92 28.03 15.36
CA GLU A 90 -43.76 27.47 14.03
C GLU A 90 -44.93 26.52 13.69
N PRO A 91 -45.17 26.22 12.38
CA PRO A 91 -46.10 25.16 12.02
C PRO A 91 -45.70 23.83 12.68
N GLU A 92 -46.69 23.12 13.24
CA GLU A 92 -46.46 21.87 13.96
C GLU A 92 -45.96 20.77 13.03
N HIS A 93 -44.71 20.40 13.22
CA HIS A 93 -44.05 19.31 12.52
C HIS A 93 -43.25 18.43 13.50
N GLU A 94 -43.22 17.15 13.28
CA GLU A 94 -42.32 16.26 13.99
C GLU A 94 -41.74 15.20 13.02
N ILE A 95 -40.52 14.75 13.29
CA ILE A 95 -39.81 13.74 12.52
C ILE A 95 -39.00 12.85 13.43
N ASP A 96 -39.05 11.56 13.18
CA ASP A 96 -38.17 10.56 13.79
C ASP A 96 -36.89 10.44 12.98
N LEU A 97 -35.77 10.59 13.66
CA LEU A 97 -34.42 10.48 13.07
C LEU A 97 -33.68 9.35 13.75
N TYR A 98 -32.88 8.64 12.99
CA TYR A 98 -32.20 7.42 13.41
C TYR A 98 -30.67 7.62 13.36
N THR A 99 -30.01 7.19 14.45
CA THR A 99 -28.54 7.22 14.57
C THR A 99 -28.03 5.91 15.13
N SER A 100 -27.02 5.31 14.52
CA SER A 100 -26.43 4.08 15.04
C SER A 100 -25.66 4.35 16.35
N PRO A 101 -26.00 3.66 17.45
CA PRO A 101 -25.23 3.76 18.69
C PRO A 101 -24.06 2.77 18.73
N SER A 102 -23.87 1.96 17.66
CA SER A 102 -22.80 0.97 17.60
C SER A 102 -21.43 1.61 17.49
N PHE A 103 -20.45 1.06 18.20
CA PHE A 103 -19.05 1.47 18.12
C PHE A 103 -18.08 0.31 18.27
N CYS A 104 -16.85 0.54 17.81
CA CYS A 104 -15.70 -0.32 18.00
C CYS A 104 -14.53 0.51 18.51
N LEU A 105 -13.93 0.13 19.64
CA LEU A 105 -12.76 0.76 20.24
C LEU A 105 -11.57 -0.18 20.13
N ILE A 106 -10.53 0.24 19.40
CA ILE A 106 -9.32 -0.55 19.14
C ILE A 106 -8.14 0.08 19.88
N ARG A 107 -7.44 -0.72 20.66
CA ARG A 107 -6.16 -0.37 21.26
C ARG A 107 -5.03 -0.73 20.32
N HIS A 108 -4.11 0.22 20.12
CA HIS A 108 -2.92 0.06 19.27
C HIS A 108 -1.65 0.24 20.10
N ARG A 109 -0.56 -0.42 19.68
CA ARG A 109 0.75 -0.24 20.28
C ARG A 109 1.74 0.27 19.24
N TYR A 110 2.17 1.51 19.36
CA TYR A 110 3.26 2.08 18.59
C TYR A 110 4.58 1.80 19.28
N GLU A 111 5.60 1.37 18.54
CA GLU A 111 6.97 1.23 18.99
C GLU A 111 7.92 1.71 17.89
N ALA A 112 8.87 2.55 18.26
CA ALA A 112 9.93 3.02 17.37
C ALA A 112 11.30 2.90 18.04
N GLY A 113 12.33 2.51 17.28
CA GLY A 113 13.68 2.23 17.75
C GLY A 113 13.94 0.73 17.94
N GLU A 114 15.22 0.34 17.90
CA GLU A 114 15.63 -1.06 18.03
C GLU A 114 16.00 -1.44 19.47
N LYS A 115 17.03 -0.81 20.04
CA LYS A 115 17.52 -1.07 21.40
C LYS A 115 16.79 -0.22 22.43
N ASN A 116 16.75 1.08 22.21
CA ASN A 116 15.95 2.01 23.00
C ASN A 116 14.70 2.32 22.19
N LYS A 117 13.54 2.23 22.81
CA LYS A 117 12.27 2.42 22.12
C LYS A 117 11.48 3.57 22.72
N ASN A 118 10.90 4.39 21.84
CA ASN A 118 9.73 5.17 22.17
C ASN A 118 8.51 4.27 21.96
N SER A 119 7.69 4.16 22.97
CA SER A 119 6.48 3.33 22.94
C SER A 119 5.27 4.16 23.32
N LEU A 120 4.13 3.88 22.68
CA LEU A 120 2.88 4.58 22.96
C LEU A 120 1.69 3.64 22.77
N THR A 121 0.82 3.59 23.76
CA THR A 121 -0.50 3.01 23.61
C THR A 121 -1.48 4.11 23.23
N PHE A 122 -2.19 3.93 22.11
CA PHE A 122 -3.24 4.84 21.66
C PHE A 122 -4.46 4.06 21.21
N TYR A 123 -5.57 4.75 21.09
CA TYR A 123 -6.86 4.15 20.73
C TYR A 123 -7.43 4.78 19.47
N SER A 124 -8.09 3.95 18.65
CA SER A 124 -8.98 4.43 17.60
C SER A 124 -10.42 4.03 17.89
N LEU A 125 -11.32 5.00 17.86
CA LEU A 125 -12.75 4.82 18.04
C LEU A 125 -13.45 5.00 16.69
N TYR A 126 -14.36 4.08 16.41
CA TYR A 126 -15.24 4.12 15.25
C TYR A 126 -16.68 4.09 15.76
N MET A 127 -17.28 5.27 15.91
CA MET A 127 -18.66 5.44 16.37
C MET A 127 -19.62 5.51 15.18
N HIS A 128 -20.86 5.11 15.36
CA HIS A 128 -21.90 5.02 14.33
C HIS A 128 -21.62 3.96 13.26
N ILE A 129 -20.92 2.86 13.58
CA ILE A 129 -20.87 1.73 12.65
C ILE A 129 -22.26 1.08 12.54
N ALA A 130 -22.53 0.41 11.40
CA ALA A 130 -23.81 -0.19 11.09
C ALA A 130 -24.28 -1.17 12.19
N CYS A 131 -25.59 -1.15 12.47
CA CYS A 131 -26.23 -2.05 13.41
C CYS A 131 -26.46 -3.46 12.82
N GLU A 132 -26.83 -4.43 13.66
CA GLU A 132 -27.05 -5.83 13.26
C GLU A 132 -28.04 -5.97 12.12
N ASN A 133 -29.17 -5.26 12.17
CA ASN A 133 -30.22 -5.30 11.15
C ASN A 133 -29.74 -4.86 9.76
N SER A 134 -28.62 -4.10 9.67
CA SER A 134 -28.01 -3.70 8.40
C SER A 134 -27.21 -4.83 7.73
N TYR A 135 -26.95 -5.94 8.45
CA TYR A 135 -26.23 -7.10 8.00
C TYR A 135 -27.15 -8.32 7.81
N SER A 136 -28.41 -8.10 7.45
CA SER A 136 -29.41 -9.17 7.34
C SER A 136 -28.96 -10.30 6.41
N ALA A 137 -29.33 -11.54 6.78
CA ALA A 137 -28.96 -12.76 6.07
C ALA A 137 -29.75 -12.98 4.76
N GLU A 138 -30.54 -12.02 4.30
CA GLU A 138 -31.34 -12.11 3.09
C GLU A 138 -30.64 -11.52 1.86
N PRO A 139 -31.02 -11.92 0.64
CA PRO A 139 -30.08 -12.21 -0.42
C PRO A 139 -29.11 -11.07 -0.70
N GLU A 140 -27.87 -11.47 -0.98
CA GLU A 140 -26.77 -10.55 -1.30
C GLU A 140 -27.22 -9.52 -2.33
N ARG A 141 -27.24 -8.26 -1.92
CA ARG A 141 -27.53 -7.14 -2.81
C ARG A 141 -26.25 -6.76 -3.56
N TYR A 142 -26.42 -6.39 -4.81
CA TYR A 142 -25.35 -5.93 -5.69
C TYR A 142 -25.67 -4.53 -6.16
N VAL A 143 -24.66 -3.72 -6.43
CA VAL A 143 -24.85 -2.37 -6.94
C VAL A 143 -24.40 -2.26 -8.38
N VAL A 144 -25.19 -1.58 -9.18
CA VAL A 144 -24.83 -1.24 -10.56
C VAL A 144 -23.72 -0.20 -10.57
N ALA A 145 -22.52 -0.63 -10.97
CA ALA A 145 -21.29 0.15 -10.85
C ALA A 145 -21.18 1.32 -11.84
N SER A 146 -21.80 1.23 -12.99
CA SER A 146 -21.62 2.15 -14.12
C SER A 146 -22.90 2.77 -14.63
N ASN A 147 -22.81 3.96 -15.25
CA ASN A 147 -23.90 4.55 -15.99
C ASN A 147 -24.10 3.84 -17.34
N GLY A 148 -25.36 3.81 -17.81
CA GLY A 148 -25.66 3.34 -19.16
C GLY A 148 -25.53 1.83 -19.37
N VAL A 149 -25.53 1.05 -18.30
CA VAL A 149 -25.45 -0.42 -18.37
C VAL A 149 -26.72 -0.98 -18.98
N PRO A 150 -26.68 -1.63 -20.12
CA PRO A 150 -27.87 -2.20 -20.76
C PRO A 150 -28.39 -3.39 -19.95
N ILE A 151 -29.71 -3.46 -19.82
CA ILE A 151 -30.44 -4.57 -19.21
C ILE A 151 -31.38 -5.19 -20.25
N TYR A 152 -31.56 -6.52 -20.20
CA TYR A 152 -32.24 -7.30 -21.23
C TYR A 152 -33.32 -8.18 -20.62
N LYS A 153 -34.39 -8.40 -21.37
CA LYS A 153 -35.42 -9.41 -21.02
C LYS A 153 -34.81 -10.82 -21.14
N GLY A 154 -35.37 -11.76 -20.40
CA GLY A 154 -34.99 -13.16 -20.50
C GLY A 154 -35.27 -13.72 -21.91
N ALA A 155 -34.20 -14.12 -22.60
CA ALA A 155 -34.33 -14.87 -23.84
C ALA A 155 -33.81 -16.30 -23.64
N ALA A 156 -34.47 -17.27 -24.24
CA ALA A 156 -34.01 -18.66 -24.29
C ALA A 156 -32.72 -18.81 -25.17
N GLU A 157 -32.41 -17.78 -25.95
CA GLU A 157 -31.30 -17.79 -26.91
C GLU A 157 -29.97 -17.31 -26.24
N MET A 158 -28.87 -17.89 -26.68
CA MET A 158 -27.55 -17.57 -26.19
C MET A 158 -27.00 -16.18 -26.62
N GLN A 159 -27.67 -15.51 -27.56
CA GLN A 159 -27.33 -14.19 -28.08
C GLN A 159 -28.39 -13.16 -27.72
N LEU A 160 -27.97 -12.10 -26.98
CA LEU A 160 -28.84 -10.96 -26.66
C LEU A 160 -28.90 -10.00 -27.86
N LYS A 161 -30.11 -9.71 -28.34
CA LYS A 161 -30.35 -8.81 -29.46
C LYS A 161 -30.80 -7.43 -29.00
N ALA A 162 -30.70 -6.42 -29.87
CA ALA A 162 -31.13 -5.06 -29.57
C ALA A 162 -32.65 -5.00 -29.19
N GLU A 163 -33.46 -5.88 -29.76
CA GLU A 163 -34.88 -6.00 -29.44
C GLU A 163 -35.19 -6.58 -28.05
N ASP A 164 -34.22 -7.22 -27.43
CA ASP A 164 -34.31 -7.77 -26.07
C ASP A 164 -33.98 -6.74 -25.00
N LYS A 165 -33.51 -5.57 -25.39
CA LYS A 165 -33.08 -4.52 -24.46
C LYS A 165 -34.30 -3.87 -23.80
N LEU A 166 -34.35 -3.98 -22.47
CA LEU A 166 -35.38 -3.35 -21.63
C LEU A 166 -35.07 -1.88 -21.28
N GLY A 167 -33.81 -1.46 -21.44
CA GLY A 167 -33.33 -0.13 -21.08
C GLY A 167 -31.91 -0.15 -20.55
N VAL A 168 -31.65 0.76 -19.62
CA VAL A 168 -30.37 0.85 -18.93
C VAL A 168 -30.60 0.83 -17.42
N ALA A 169 -29.74 0.08 -16.72
CA ALA A 169 -29.77 0.06 -15.27
C ALA A 169 -29.27 1.41 -14.70
N ARG A 170 -29.88 1.84 -13.60
CA ARG A 170 -29.49 3.05 -12.88
C ARG A 170 -28.19 2.81 -12.14
N LYS A 171 -27.18 3.66 -12.31
CA LYS A 171 -25.96 3.62 -11.49
C LYS A 171 -26.31 3.79 -10.02
N GLY A 172 -25.71 2.98 -9.17
CA GLY A 172 -25.95 2.98 -7.74
C GLY A 172 -27.29 2.29 -7.35
N ALA A 173 -28.04 1.72 -8.31
CA ALA A 173 -29.22 0.95 -7.95
C ALA A 173 -28.81 -0.39 -7.35
N GLU A 174 -29.44 -0.72 -6.23
CA GLU A 174 -29.28 -2.05 -5.59
C GLU A 174 -30.14 -3.07 -6.35
N ILE A 175 -29.52 -4.20 -6.66
CA ILE A 175 -30.17 -5.35 -7.34
C ILE A 175 -29.92 -6.63 -6.56
N ILE A 176 -30.82 -7.58 -6.71
CA ILE A 176 -30.71 -8.92 -6.13
C ILE A 176 -30.51 -9.91 -7.29
N LEU A 177 -29.49 -10.76 -7.18
CA LEU A 177 -29.21 -11.81 -8.16
C LEU A 177 -30.03 -13.06 -7.84
N ILE A 178 -30.71 -13.63 -8.84
CA ILE A 178 -31.53 -14.83 -8.68
C ILE A 178 -30.70 -16.10 -8.85
N ASP A 179 -29.68 -16.06 -9.73
CA ASP A 179 -28.83 -17.22 -10.02
C ASP A 179 -27.37 -16.81 -9.90
N LYS A 180 -26.95 -16.58 -8.66
CA LYS A 180 -25.64 -16.05 -8.33
C LYS A 180 -24.50 -16.99 -8.70
N ASP A 181 -24.69 -18.28 -8.42
CA ASP A 181 -23.62 -19.28 -8.53
C ASP A 181 -23.48 -19.85 -9.95
N ASN A 182 -24.40 -19.48 -10.85
CA ASN A 182 -24.44 -20.02 -12.20
C ASN A 182 -24.76 -18.96 -13.26
N PRO A 183 -23.88 -17.96 -13.48
CA PRO A 183 -24.11 -16.92 -14.46
C PRO A 183 -24.23 -17.51 -15.88
N SER A 184 -25.23 -17.06 -16.61
CA SER A 184 -25.42 -17.47 -18.02
C SER A 184 -24.38 -16.80 -18.90
N VAL A 185 -23.52 -17.56 -19.57
CA VAL A 185 -22.61 -16.99 -20.57
C VAL A 185 -23.43 -16.72 -21.86
N ARG A 186 -23.49 -15.43 -22.25
CA ARG A 186 -24.24 -14.97 -23.43
C ARG A 186 -23.39 -14.04 -24.27
N SER A 187 -23.64 -14.00 -25.58
CA SER A 187 -23.02 -13.01 -26.45
C SER A 187 -23.84 -11.72 -26.44
N ASN A 188 -23.18 -10.57 -26.35
CA ASN A 188 -23.84 -9.27 -26.50
C ASN A 188 -24.15 -8.94 -27.97
N GLU A 189 -24.75 -7.78 -28.24
CA GLU A 189 -25.07 -7.29 -29.57
C GLU A 189 -23.86 -7.23 -30.54
N LYS A 190 -22.65 -7.24 -30.02
CA LYS A 190 -21.35 -7.20 -30.74
C LYS A 190 -20.70 -8.57 -30.87
N ASN A 191 -21.40 -9.67 -30.57
CA ASN A 191 -20.88 -11.05 -30.52
C ASN A 191 -19.72 -11.27 -29.48
N GLU A 192 -19.62 -10.42 -28.44
CA GLU A 192 -18.67 -10.63 -27.36
C GLU A 192 -19.33 -11.49 -26.27
N SER A 193 -18.82 -12.69 -26.05
CA SER A 193 -19.29 -13.58 -24.99
C SER A 193 -18.84 -13.09 -23.62
N GLN A 194 -19.79 -12.95 -22.70
CA GLN A 194 -19.52 -12.55 -21.31
C GLN A 194 -20.58 -13.10 -20.35
N PRO A 195 -20.30 -13.24 -19.06
CA PRO A 195 -21.29 -13.71 -18.09
C PRO A 195 -22.35 -12.64 -17.83
N TYR A 196 -23.61 -13.07 -17.82
CA TYR A 196 -24.79 -12.28 -17.43
C TYR A 196 -25.45 -12.91 -16.22
N GLN A 197 -25.96 -12.07 -15.32
CA GLN A 197 -26.71 -12.46 -14.13
C GLN A 197 -28.20 -12.09 -14.33
N LEU A 198 -29.07 -12.98 -13.92
CA LEU A 198 -30.51 -12.68 -13.80
C LEU A 198 -30.73 -11.94 -12.47
N ALA A 199 -31.39 -10.80 -12.54
CA ALA A 199 -31.57 -9.91 -11.40
C ALA A 199 -32.92 -9.21 -11.38
N HIS A 200 -33.26 -8.65 -10.23
CA HIS A 200 -34.32 -7.66 -10.08
C HIS A 200 -33.82 -6.49 -9.20
N TYR A 201 -34.48 -5.34 -9.27
CA TYR A 201 -34.19 -4.24 -8.37
C TYR A 201 -34.60 -4.55 -6.94
N ALA A 202 -33.74 -4.32 -5.97
CA ALA A 202 -34.04 -4.49 -4.55
C ALA A 202 -35.08 -3.48 -4.06
N VAL A 203 -35.10 -2.26 -4.67
CA VAL A 203 -36.13 -1.24 -4.47
C VAL A 203 -36.64 -0.83 -5.85
N PRO A 204 -37.68 -1.49 -6.36
CA PRO A 204 -38.25 -1.19 -7.67
C PRO A 204 -38.96 0.16 -7.67
N LYS A 205 -38.87 0.88 -8.79
CA LYS A 205 -39.61 2.13 -9.05
C LYS A 205 -40.67 1.84 -10.13
N ALA A 206 -41.65 2.73 -10.21
CA ALA A 206 -42.67 2.59 -11.25
C ALA A 206 -42.02 2.58 -12.66
N GLY A 207 -42.32 1.54 -13.42
CA GLY A 207 -41.79 1.32 -14.77
C GLY A 207 -40.50 0.49 -14.84
N ASP A 208 -39.95 0.07 -13.71
CA ASP A 208 -38.79 -0.86 -13.67
C ASP A 208 -39.26 -2.26 -14.14
N PRO A 209 -38.41 -3.02 -14.85
CA PRO A 209 -38.72 -4.41 -15.21
C PRO A 209 -38.69 -5.30 -13.96
N GLU A 210 -39.57 -6.27 -13.92
CA GLU A 210 -39.68 -7.25 -12.84
C GLU A 210 -38.40 -8.11 -12.73
N LEU A 211 -37.90 -8.57 -13.88
CA LEU A 211 -36.66 -9.34 -14.01
C LEU A 211 -35.87 -8.86 -15.23
N PHE A 212 -34.55 -8.89 -15.12
CA PHE A 212 -33.65 -8.54 -16.21
C PHE A 212 -32.30 -9.26 -16.13
N TYR A 213 -31.64 -9.42 -17.27
CA TYR A 213 -30.25 -9.84 -17.37
C TYR A 213 -29.33 -8.63 -17.40
N ILE A 214 -28.27 -8.65 -16.58
CA ILE A 214 -27.23 -7.64 -16.53
C ILE A 214 -25.86 -8.30 -16.60
N ALA A 215 -24.92 -7.71 -17.35
CA ALA A 215 -23.58 -8.27 -17.44
C ALA A 215 -22.83 -8.19 -16.11
N ALA A 216 -22.26 -9.31 -15.66
CA ALA A 216 -21.62 -9.45 -14.35
C ALA A 216 -20.49 -8.44 -14.10
N LYS A 217 -19.77 -8.02 -15.15
CA LYS A 217 -18.70 -7.01 -15.04
C LYS A 217 -19.15 -5.61 -14.61
N TYR A 218 -20.47 -5.32 -14.65
CA TYR A 218 -21.03 -4.02 -14.27
C TYR A 218 -21.75 -4.03 -12.93
N ILE A 219 -21.65 -5.12 -12.20
CA ILE A 219 -22.25 -5.25 -10.88
C ILE A 219 -21.15 -5.56 -9.86
N ASN A 220 -21.15 -4.80 -8.77
CA ASN A 220 -20.28 -5.04 -7.64
C ASN A 220 -21.08 -5.73 -6.55
N ALA A 221 -20.54 -6.76 -5.94
CA ALA A 221 -21.11 -7.32 -4.73
C ALA A 221 -21.06 -6.25 -3.63
N GLU A 222 -22.22 -5.75 -3.25
CA GLU A 222 -22.38 -5.00 -2.01
C GLU A 222 -23.01 -5.88 -0.94
N CYS A 223 -22.27 -6.94 -0.60
CA CYS A 223 -22.55 -7.51 0.68
C CYS A 223 -21.89 -6.60 1.71
N LYS A 224 -22.68 -5.94 2.55
CA LYS A 224 -22.25 -5.61 3.90
C LYS A 224 -22.06 -6.94 4.61
N THR A 225 -20.98 -7.63 4.30
CA THR A 225 -20.63 -8.85 5.01
C THR A 225 -20.32 -8.45 6.44
N LYS A 226 -20.98 -9.10 7.38
CA LYS A 226 -20.69 -8.91 8.78
C LYS A 226 -19.20 -9.07 9.05
N PRO A 227 -18.52 -8.11 9.66
CA PRO A 227 -17.09 -8.21 9.96
C PRO A 227 -16.75 -9.50 10.70
N ASN A 228 -15.57 -10.06 10.47
CA ASN A 228 -15.17 -11.35 11.05
C ASN A 228 -15.28 -11.41 12.57
N TRP A 229 -15.01 -10.30 13.26
CA TRP A 229 -15.10 -10.23 14.71
C TRP A 229 -16.55 -10.27 15.25
N LEU A 230 -17.54 -9.92 14.39
CA LEU A 230 -18.99 -9.98 14.70
C LEU A 230 -19.65 -11.31 14.32
N ILE A 231 -18.93 -12.25 13.74
CA ILE A 231 -19.44 -13.57 13.38
C ILE A 231 -19.30 -14.48 14.61
N PRO A 232 -20.41 -15.01 15.14
CA PRO A 232 -20.34 -15.95 16.26
C PRO A 232 -19.45 -17.16 15.91
N PRO A 233 -18.70 -17.70 16.87
CA PRO A 233 -17.79 -18.81 16.65
C PRO A 233 -18.44 -20.11 16.19
N GLU A 234 -19.64 -20.37 16.66
CA GLU A 234 -20.45 -21.52 16.22
C GLU A 234 -20.90 -21.43 14.75
N SER A 235 -20.93 -20.22 14.17
CA SER A 235 -21.21 -20.01 12.74
C SER A 235 -19.93 -19.94 11.89
N LYS A 236 -18.75 -19.93 12.51
CA LYS A 236 -17.50 -20.04 11.76
C LYS A 236 -17.28 -21.50 11.36
N PRO A 237 -16.97 -21.78 10.09
CA PRO A 237 -16.70 -23.16 9.68
C PRO A 237 -15.55 -23.74 10.49
N ALA A 238 -15.72 -24.98 10.99
CA ALA A 238 -14.70 -25.65 11.77
C ALA A 238 -13.38 -25.75 10.99
N ARG A 239 -12.28 -25.30 11.60
CA ARG A 239 -10.93 -25.45 11.06
C ARG A 239 -10.35 -26.80 11.49
N TYR A 240 -9.58 -27.38 10.61
CA TYR A 240 -8.90 -28.66 10.86
C TYR A 240 -7.41 -28.49 10.58
N THR A 241 -6.57 -29.08 11.42
CA THR A 241 -5.14 -29.18 11.14
C THR A 241 -4.87 -30.24 10.08
N VAL A 242 -3.82 -30.04 9.30
CA VAL A 242 -3.25 -31.08 8.43
C VAL A 242 -1.99 -31.63 9.11
N PRO A 243 -2.04 -32.82 9.75
CA PRO A 243 -0.94 -33.29 10.61
C PRO A 243 0.31 -33.73 9.83
N ASN A 244 0.16 -34.10 8.56
CA ASN A 244 1.25 -34.56 7.71
C ASN A 244 1.18 -33.91 6.35
N ASN A 245 2.32 -33.78 5.68
CA ASN A 245 2.38 -33.32 4.30
C ASN A 245 1.42 -34.11 3.41
N THR A 246 0.62 -33.43 2.64
CA THR A 246 -0.36 -34.01 1.72
C THR A 246 -0.54 -33.09 0.51
N TRP A 247 -1.52 -33.34 -0.34
CA TRP A 247 -1.83 -32.51 -1.51
C TRP A 247 -3.32 -32.44 -1.78
N LEU A 248 -3.74 -31.35 -2.37
CA LEU A 248 -5.08 -31.16 -2.88
C LEU A 248 -5.26 -31.88 -4.22
N ARG A 249 -6.44 -32.38 -4.49
CA ARG A 249 -6.90 -32.82 -5.79
C ARG A 249 -7.85 -31.80 -6.39
N LYS A 250 -7.91 -31.69 -7.72
CA LYS A 250 -8.83 -30.78 -8.39
C LYS A 250 -10.28 -31.22 -8.22
N THR A 251 -10.55 -32.52 -8.34
CA THR A 251 -11.82 -33.18 -8.08
C THR A 251 -11.58 -34.38 -7.18
N ALA A 252 -12.59 -34.88 -6.47
CA ALA A 252 -12.47 -35.99 -5.55
C ALA A 252 -12.02 -37.31 -6.23
N ASP A 253 -12.49 -37.52 -7.46
CA ASP A 253 -12.19 -38.69 -8.32
C ASP A 253 -10.91 -38.54 -9.14
N SER A 254 -10.34 -37.36 -9.18
CA SER A 254 -9.07 -37.12 -9.91
C SER A 254 -7.91 -37.87 -9.28
N THR A 255 -7.08 -38.50 -10.13
CA THR A 255 -5.75 -39.00 -9.73
C THR A 255 -4.69 -37.91 -9.80
N GLU A 256 -5.02 -36.71 -10.31
CA GLU A 256 -4.11 -35.59 -10.48
C GLU A 256 -3.90 -34.84 -9.15
N GLU A 257 -2.68 -34.88 -8.68
CA GLU A 257 -2.22 -34.16 -7.49
C GLU A 257 -1.93 -32.71 -7.89
N SER A 258 -2.74 -31.75 -7.41
CA SER A 258 -2.65 -30.37 -7.91
C SER A 258 -1.66 -29.49 -7.12
N THR A 259 -1.75 -29.51 -5.79
CA THR A 259 -1.04 -28.53 -4.96
C THR A 259 -0.66 -29.17 -3.63
N GLY A 260 0.57 -28.98 -3.18
CA GLY A 260 1.07 -29.52 -1.91
C GLY A 260 0.48 -28.77 -0.71
N VAL A 261 0.05 -29.49 0.31
CA VAL A 261 -0.39 -28.95 1.59
C VAL A 261 0.60 -29.39 2.66
N PRO A 262 1.48 -28.50 3.15
CA PRO A 262 2.43 -28.82 4.19
C PRO A 262 1.77 -29.22 5.51
N ALA A 263 2.46 -30.00 6.31
CA ALA A 263 2.06 -30.27 7.70
C ALA A 263 1.86 -28.96 8.47
N SER A 264 0.99 -28.97 9.46
CA SER A 264 0.57 -27.78 10.24
C SER A 264 -0.21 -26.72 9.44
N SER A 265 -0.61 -26.99 8.21
CA SER A 265 -1.61 -26.19 7.51
C SER A 265 -2.96 -26.28 8.24
N GLU A 266 -3.73 -25.19 8.18
CA GLU A 266 -5.11 -25.18 8.66
C GLU A 266 -6.06 -25.08 7.48
N VAL A 267 -7.10 -25.90 7.44
CA VAL A 267 -8.10 -25.94 6.38
C VAL A 267 -9.51 -25.82 6.96
N VAL A 268 -10.41 -25.28 6.14
CA VAL A 268 -11.84 -25.18 6.41
C VAL A 268 -12.59 -26.13 5.48
N LEU A 269 -13.61 -26.84 5.98
CA LEU A 269 -14.49 -27.65 5.13
C LEU A 269 -15.52 -26.76 4.44
N LEU A 270 -15.68 -26.94 3.11
CA LEU A 270 -16.68 -26.21 2.31
C LEU A 270 -18.04 -26.92 2.21
N GLY A 271 -18.26 -27.95 3.02
CA GLY A 271 -19.52 -28.70 3.12
C GLY A 271 -19.68 -29.83 2.13
N GLU A 272 -18.99 -29.85 1.00
CA GLU A 272 -19.08 -30.93 0.02
C GLU A 272 -18.34 -32.19 0.45
N GLN A 273 -18.99 -33.35 0.27
CA GLN A 273 -18.46 -34.68 0.55
C GLN A 273 -18.68 -35.60 -0.65
N GLN A 274 -17.66 -36.34 -1.02
CA GLN A 274 -17.78 -37.37 -2.05
C GLN A 274 -17.12 -38.68 -1.62
N MET A 275 -17.81 -39.78 -1.83
CA MET A 275 -17.31 -41.13 -1.62
C MET A 275 -16.80 -41.68 -2.94
N VAL A 276 -15.50 -41.88 -3.06
CA VAL A 276 -14.84 -42.35 -4.27
C VAL A 276 -14.19 -43.68 -4.04
N THR A 277 -14.37 -44.65 -4.95
CA THR A 277 -13.71 -45.97 -4.88
C THR A 277 -12.28 -45.85 -5.39
N ILE A 278 -11.30 -46.07 -4.51
CA ILE A 278 -9.87 -46.07 -4.82
C ILE A 278 -9.29 -47.44 -4.43
N ASN A 279 -8.66 -48.11 -5.37
CA ASN A 279 -8.08 -49.44 -5.17
C ASN A 279 -9.05 -50.49 -4.55
N GLY A 280 -10.35 -50.39 -4.94
CA GLY A 280 -11.38 -51.31 -4.46
C GLY A 280 -11.97 -50.95 -3.08
N GLY A 281 -11.53 -49.87 -2.43
CA GLY A 281 -12.06 -49.35 -1.15
C GLY A 281 -12.73 -48.00 -1.30
N LEU A 282 -13.88 -47.81 -0.61
CA LEU A 282 -14.56 -46.50 -0.52
C LEU A 282 -13.74 -45.53 0.32
N THR A 283 -13.41 -44.35 -0.24
CA THR A 283 -12.64 -43.29 0.41
C THR A 283 -13.50 -42.02 0.50
N ASP A 284 -13.55 -41.46 1.69
CA ASP A 284 -14.27 -40.22 2.00
C ASP A 284 -13.42 -39.02 1.65
N PHE A 285 -13.83 -38.21 0.67
CA PHE A 285 -13.22 -36.94 0.27
C PHE A 285 -14.03 -35.76 0.75
N ARG A 286 -13.32 -34.73 1.20
CA ARG A 286 -13.89 -33.45 1.64
C ARG A 286 -13.33 -32.33 0.81
N GLN A 287 -14.18 -31.45 0.32
CA GLN A 287 -13.73 -30.21 -0.28
C GLN A 287 -13.27 -29.25 0.83
N VAL A 288 -12.09 -28.69 0.68
CA VAL A 288 -11.45 -27.84 1.67
C VAL A 288 -10.90 -26.56 1.05
N GLN A 289 -10.86 -25.50 1.84
CA GLN A 289 -10.15 -24.25 1.55
C GLN A 289 -8.99 -24.13 2.55
N VAL A 290 -7.80 -23.80 2.06
CA VAL A 290 -6.64 -23.55 2.91
C VAL A 290 -6.81 -22.19 3.60
N PHE A 291 -6.97 -22.22 4.92
CA PHE A 291 -7.11 -21.01 5.75
C PHE A 291 -5.73 -20.43 6.10
N LYS A 292 -4.79 -21.30 6.45
CA LYS A 292 -3.40 -20.95 6.77
C LYS A 292 -2.48 -22.02 6.21
N ALA A 293 -1.54 -21.61 5.37
CA ALA A 293 -0.54 -22.54 4.83
C ALA A 293 0.54 -22.82 5.90
N GLY A 294 0.90 -24.09 6.06
CA GLY A 294 2.05 -24.51 6.83
C GLY A 294 3.36 -24.26 6.06
N SER A 295 4.47 -24.46 6.73
CA SER A 295 5.80 -24.38 6.12
C SER A 295 6.36 -25.78 5.86
N GLY A 296 7.09 -25.95 4.74
CA GLY A 296 7.74 -27.21 4.41
C GLY A 296 7.62 -27.60 2.93
N THR A 297 8.39 -28.57 2.52
CA THR A 297 8.36 -29.08 1.15
C THR A 297 7.44 -30.30 1.07
N VAL A 298 6.46 -30.24 0.19
CA VAL A 298 5.57 -31.37 -0.11
C VAL A 298 6.04 -32.04 -1.39
N LYS A 299 6.04 -33.37 -1.40
CA LYS A 299 6.34 -34.16 -2.58
C LYS A 299 5.12 -34.97 -2.98
N ASN A 300 4.91 -35.13 -4.30
CA ASN A 300 3.86 -35.97 -4.84
C ASN A 300 4.19 -37.47 -4.71
N SER A 301 3.29 -38.35 -5.18
CA SER A 301 3.49 -39.81 -5.18
C SER A 301 4.68 -40.26 -6.00
N ALA A 302 5.12 -39.47 -6.98
CA ALA A 302 6.31 -39.71 -7.81
C ALA A 302 7.62 -39.10 -7.20
N ASN A 303 7.57 -38.66 -5.92
CA ASN A 303 8.68 -38.03 -5.19
C ASN A 303 9.16 -36.67 -5.76
N GLN A 304 8.36 -36.02 -6.58
CA GLN A 304 8.65 -34.72 -7.15
C GLN A 304 8.12 -33.60 -6.20
N VAL A 305 8.88 -32.52 -6.08
CA VAL A 305 8.47 -31.37 -5.26
C VAL A 305 7.27 -30.66 -5.90
N MET A 306 6.24 -30.45 -5.10
CA MET A 306 5.01 -29.77 -5.51
C MET A 306 5.06 -28.28 -5.13
N ALA A 307 4.32 -27.45 -5.88
CA ALA A 307 3.98 -26.12 -5.42
C ALA A 307 3.07 -26.22 -4.19
N ASN A 308 3.38 -25.45 -3.13
CA ASN A 308 2.54 -25.43 -1.94
C ASN A 308 1.26 -24.61 -2.20
N ALA A 309 0.17 -25.06 -1.57
CA ALA A 309 -1.07 -24.32 -1.53
C ALA A 309 -0.87 -22.99 -0.78
N SER A 310 -1.38 -21.91 -1.34
CA SER A 310 -1.50 -20.62 -0.67
C SER A 310 -2.77 -20.55 0.18
N LYS A 311 -2.89 -19.50 1.01
CA LYS A 311 -4.16 -19.16 1.64
C LYS A 311 -5.24 -19.05 0.53
N ASP A 312 -6.45 -19.50 0.85
CA ASP A 312 -7.63 -19.55 -0.03
C ASP A 312 -7.58 -20.55 -1.20
N SER A 313 -6.52 -21.36 -1.33
CA SER A 313 -6.49 -22.49 -2.26
C SER A 313 -7.60 -23.48 -1.93
N ILE A 314 -8.40 -23.86 -2.94
CA ILE A 314 -9.51 -24.83 -2.81
C ILE A 314 -9.14 -26.13 -3.50
N GLY A 315 -9.55 -27.25 -2.92
CA GLY A 315 -9.39 -28.57 -3.51
C GLY A 315 -9.94 -29.68 -2.62
N TRP A 316 -9.69 -30.94 -3.00
CA TRP A 316 -10.22 -32.10 -2.31
C TRP A 316 -9.12 -32.83 -1.51
N LEU A 317 -9.41 -33.11 -0.24
CA LEU A 317 -8.59 -33.96 0.65
C LEU A 317 -9.37 -35.18 1.13
N THR A 318 -8.69 -36.27 1.33
CA THR A 318 -9.30 -37.39 2.04
C THR A 318 -9.47 -37.08 3.52
N LYS A 319 -10.61 -37.51 4.10
CA LYS A 319 -10.94 -37.23 5.50
C LYS A 319 -9.85 -37.67 6.50
N ASN A 320 -9.14 -38.77 6.21
CA ASN A 320 -8.05 -39.27 7.07
C ASN A 320 -6.78 -38.40 7.05
N LYS A 321 -6.71 -37.36 6.19
CA LYS A 321 -5.64 -36.37 6.18
C LYS A 321 -5.97 -35.14 7.01
N LEU A 322 -7.18 -35.05 7.52
CA LEU A 322 -7.61 -34.04 8.47
C LEU A 322 -7.31 -34.49 9.89
N GLY A 323 -6.62 -33.66 10.65
CA GLY A 323 -6.35 -33.85 12.07
C GLY A 323 -7.54 -33.49 12.94
N ALA A 324 -7.27 -33.19 14.22
CA ALA A 324 -8.30 -32.71 15.14
C ALA A 324 -8.89 -31.39 14.64
N ALA A 325 -10.19 -31.23 14.82
CA ALA A 325 -10.80 -29.91 14.70
C ALA A 325 -10.10 -28.99 15.69
N LEU A 326 -9.61 -27.86 15.20
CA LEU A 326 -9.13 -26.80 16.07
C LEU A 326 -10.36 -26.31 16.82
N THR A 327 -10.37 -26.51 18.13
CA THR A 327 -11.36 -25.87 18.99
C THR A 327 -11.30 -24.39 18.69
N ALA A 328 -12.43 -23.79 18.29
CA ALA A 328 -12.52 -22.35 18.22
C ALA A 328 -11.94 -21.82 19.54
N GLU A 329 -11.00 -20.87 19.46
CA GLU A 329 -10.57 -20.13 20.66
C GLU A 329 -11.84 -19.77 21.40
N SER A 330 -11.87 -19.97 22.72
CA SER A 330 -13.08 -19.88 23.55
C SER A 330 -13.75 -18.54 23.27
N SER A 331 -14.76 -18.60 22.47
CA SER A 331 -15.35 -17.45 21.83
C SER A 331 -16.47 -17.01 22.73
N ILE A 332 -16.24 -15.90 23.38
CA ILE A 332 -17.29 -15.22 24.12
C ILE A 332 -18.34 -14.78 23.09
N PRO A 333 -19.61 -15.15 23.25
CA PRO A 333 -20.66 -14.73 22.31
C PRO A 333 -20.69 -13.21 22.15
N ILE A 334 -21.04 -12.75 20.95
CA ILE A 334 -21.31 -11.32 20.71
C ILE A 334 -22.56 -10.95 21.51
N GLU A 335 -22.41 -9.93 22.34
CA GLU A 335 -23.52 -9.39 23.13
C GLU A 335 -24.01 -8.12 22.46
N PHE A 336 -25.33 -7.97 22.35
CA PHE A 336 -25.98 -6.86 21.67
C PHE A 336 -26.50 -5.79 22.63
N ASP A 337 -26.70 -4.60 22.11
CA ASP A 337 -27.39 -3.46 22.75
C ASP A 337 -26.78 -2.99 24.08
N LYS A 338 -25.55 -3.39 24.38
CA LYS A 338 -24.78 -2.93 25.55
C LYS A 338 -23.32 -2.76 25.25
N VAL A 339 -22.62 -2.01 26.11
CA VAL A 339 -21.18 -1.88 26.06
C VAL A 339 -20.53 -3.15 26.58
N VAL A 340 -19.64 -3.74 25.82
CA VAL A 340 -18.89 -4.95 26.17
C VAL A 340 -17.41 -4.61 26.29
N LEU A 341 -16.86 -4.77 27.50
CA LEU A 341 -15.44 -4.57 27.79
C LEU A 341 -14.67 -5.86 27.53
N ARG A 342 -13.60 -5.78 26.76
CA ARG A 342 -12.74 -6.90 26.32
C ARG A 342 -11.28 -6.79 26.77
N ASP A 343 -10.94 -5.93 27.73
CA ASP A 343 -9.55 -5.67 28.14
C ASP A 343 -8.80 -6.95 28.58
N SER A 344 -9.47 -7.90 29.21
CA SER A 344 -8.89 -9.19 29.63
C SER A 344 -8.83 -10.25 28.52
N ASN A 345 -9.64 -10.11 27.48
CA ASN A 345 -9.71 -11.04 26.34
C ASN A 345 -10.02 -10.25 25.06
N PRO A 346 -9.08 -9.44 24.58
CA PRO A 346 -9.29 -8.58 23.43
C PRO A 346 -9.37 -9.40 22.13
N ILE A 347 -9.99 -8.83 21.11
CA ILE A 347 -10.08 -9.43 19.77
C ILE A 347 -9.01 -8.80 18.89
N ALA A 348 -8.04 -9.59 18.45
CA ALA A 348 -6.98 -9.12 17.56
C ALA A 348 -7.54 -8.74 16.18
N VAL A 349 -7.09 -7.61 15.64
CA VAL A 349 -7.39 -7.13 14.29
C VAL A 349 -6.14 -6.70 13.57
N GLN A 350 -6.13 -6.84 12.25
CA GLN A 350 -5.00 -6.44 11.41
C GLN A 350 -5.27 -5.09 10.70
N ALA A 351 -4.21 -4.38 10.39
CA ALA A 351 -4.29 -3.15 9.60
C ALA A 351 -4.97 -3.41 8.25
N GLY A 352 -6.08 -2.71 7.99
CA GLY A 352 -6.89 -2.87 6.78
C GLY A 352 -8.01 -3.91 6.89
N GLU A 353 -8.12 -4.63 8.00
CA GLU A 353 -9.26 -5.51 8.26
C GLU A 353 -10.55 -4.71 8.43
N VAL A 354 -11.63 -5.14 7.77
CA VAL A 354 -12.95 -4.50 7.89
C VAL A 354 -13.51 -4.73 9.28
N ILE A 355 -13.78 -3.65 9.99
CA ILE A 355 -14.31 -3.67 11.36
C ILE A 355 -15.79 -3.30 11.44
N GLY A 356 -16.35 -2.77 10.37
CA GLY A 356 -17.74 -2.35 10.26
C GLY A 356 -18.02 -1.69 8.93
N HIS A 357 -19.18 -1.12 8.83
CA HIS A 357 -19.60 -0.25 7.72
C HIS A 357 -20.20 1.01 8.33
N TRP A 358 -20.27 2.11 7.58
CA TRP A 358 -20.99 3.28 8.07
C TRP A 358 -22.45 2.95 8.38
N GLY A 359 -22.93 3.46 9.51
CA GLY A 359 -24.30 3.28 9.96
C GLY A 359 -25.12 4.54 9.79
N GLU A 360 -26.37 4.46 10.19
CA GLU A 360 -27.31 5.56 10.14
C GLU A 360 -26.83 6.73 11.00
N HIS A 361 -26.89 7.93 10.42
CA HIS A 361 -26.56 9.19 11.06
C HIS A 361 -27.43 10.28 10.45
N GLN A 362 -28.74 10.22 10.72
CA GLN A 362 -29.72 11.08 10.08
C GLN A 362 -29.75 12.46 10.72
N VAL A 363 -29.74 13.47 9.87
CA VAL A 363 -29.90 14.88 10.23
C VAL A 363 -31.04 15.46 9.40
N ALA A 364 -31.86 16.31 10.00
CA ALA A 364 -32.94 17.00 9.29
C ALA A 364 -32.79 18.50 9.41
N THR A 365 -33.14 19.20 8.33
CA THR A 365 -33.25 20.65 8.26
C THR A 365 -34.72 21.02 8.26
N LEU A 366 -35.09 21.98 9.10
CA LEU A 366 -36.44 22.57 9.12
C LEU A 366 -36.53 23.66 8.04
N SER A 367 -37.58 23.61 7.24
CA SER A 367 -37.97 24.64 6.27
C SER A 367 -39.41 25.06 6.50
N THR A 368 -39.88 26.06 5.77
CA THR A 368 -41.29 26.49 5.81
C THR A 368 -42.30 25.41 5.40
N SER A 369 -41.85 24.40 4.70
CA SER A 369 -42.67 23.24 4.29
C SER A 369 -42.55 22.03 5.21
N GLY A 370 -41.79 22.12 6.32
CA GLY A 370 -41.54 21.07 7.28
C GLY A 370 -40.08 20.59 7.28
N PHE A 371 -39.86 19.46 7.96
CA PHE A 371 -38.54 18.83 8.01
C PHE A 371 -38.18 18.10 6.69
N SER A 372 -36.98 18.33 6.23
CA SER A 372 -36.36 17.53 5.18
C SER A 372 -35.13 16.81 5.72
N ILE A 373 -35.05 15.48 5.51
CA ILE A 373 -33.87 14.70 5.89
C ILE A 373 -32.74 15.01 4.91
N ASP A 374 -31.56 15.27 5.44
CA ASP A 374 -30.34 15.49 4.62
C ASP A 374 -30.08 14.22 3.78
N PRO A 375 -29.72 14.35 2.50
CA PRO A 375 -29.42 13.19 1.66
C PRO A 375 -28.23 12.35 2.16
N ASP A 376 -27.33 12.89 2.97
CA ASP A 376 -26.24 12.14 3.60
C ASP A 376 -26.68 11.59 4.94
N GLN A 377 -27.09 10.36 4.93
CA GLN A 377 -27.68 9.71 6.10
C GLN A 377 -26.80 8.68 6.78
N LYS A 378 -25.58 8.48 6.28
CA LYS A 378 -24.64 7.51 6.83
C LYS A 378 -23.28 8.13 7.06
N ALA A 379 -22.76 7.89 8.25
CA ALA A 379 -21.42 8.34 8.62
C ALA A 379 -20.82 7.43 9.69
N VAL A 380 -19.49 7.46 9.78
CA VAL A 380 -18.75 7.01 10.96
C VAL A 380 -18.05 8.20 11.56
N HIS A 381 -18.19 8.39 12.86
CA HIS A 381 -17.36 9.32 13.62
C HIS A 381 -16.07 8.59 14.04
N PHE A 382 -14.94 9.10 13.59
CA PHE A 382 -13.65 8.49 13.76
C PHE A 382 -12.73 9.35 14.63
N GLU A 383 -12.33 8.82 15.80
CA GLU A 383 -11.43 9.48 16.73
C GLU A 383 -10.12 8.71 16.90
N VAL A 384 -9.07 9.45 17.27
CA VAL A 384 -7.82 8.89 17.77
C VAL A 384 -7.39 9.63 19.03
N PHE A 385 -7.06 8.89 20.08
CA PHE A 385 -6.69 9.49 21.35
C PHE A 385 -5.73 8.62 22.18
N VAL A 386 -5.09 9.24 23.17
CA VAL A 386 -4.21 8.60 24.14
C VAL A 386 -4.90 8.68 25.50
N GLY A 387 -5.07 7.52 26.16
CA GLY A 387 -5.51 7.44 27.56
C GLY A 387 -4.33 7.48 28.54
N GLU A 388 -4.57 7.84 29.78
CA GLU A 388 -3.58 7.86 30.85
C GLU A 388 -4.03 6.91 31.97
N LYS A 389 -4.07 5.59 31.70
CA LYS A 389 -4.54 4.58 32.67
C LYS A 389 -3.66 4.55 33.91
N ASP A 390 -2.34 4.74 33.73
CA ASP A 390 -1.37 4.72 34.82
C ASP A 390 -0.19 5.68 34.55
N LYS A 391 0.75 5.72 35.50
CA LYS A 391 1.96 6.55 35.39
C LYS A 391 2.87 6.15 34.22
N ARG A 392 2.84 4.89 33.80
CA ARG A 392 3.64 4.39 32.68
C ARG A 392 3.10 4.94 31.38
N ASP A 393 1.79 4.87 31.16
CA ASP A 393 1.17 5.40 29.93
C ASP A 393 1.48 6.89 29.76
N LYS A 394 1.37 7.68 30.84
CA LYS A 394 1.74 9.09 30.83
C LYS A 394 3.21 9.30 30.52
N GLN A 395 4.12 8.48 31.08
CA GLN A 395 5.55 8.58 30.83
C GLN A 395 5.87 8.23 29.37
N GLU A 396 5.34 7.12 28.85
CA GLU A 396 5.54 6.69 27.47
C GLU A 396 5.07 7.75 26.48
N PHE A 397 3.92 8.39 26.73
CA PHE A 397 3.43 9.47 25.90
C PHE A 397 4.41 10.67 25.87
N ASN A 398 4.86 11.14 27.02
CA ASN A 398 5.84 12.22 27.10
C ASN A 398 7.18 11.84 26.44
N ASP A 399 7.64 10.59 26.61
CA ASP A 399 8.87 10.07 26.00
C ASP A 399 8.76 10.07 24.45
N CYS A 400 7.60 9.77 23.89
CA CYS A 400 7.34 9.90 22.45
C CYS A 400 7.38 11.35 21.98
N ILE A 401 6.72 12.27 22.69
CA ILE A 401 6.73 13.72 22.35
C ILE A 401 8.16 14.24 22.31
N GLN A 402 8.98 13.86 23.29
CA GLN A 402 10.36 14.33 23.42
C GLN A 402 11.39 13.54 22.60
N ASN A 403 10.98 12.48 21.90
CA ASN A 403 11.88 11.49 21.29
C ASN A 403 13.01 11.07 22.23
N LYS A 404 12.66 10.69 23.45
CA LYS A 404 13.64 10.42 24.52
C LYS A 404 14.57 9.25 24.21
N ALA A 405 14.09 8.28 23.45
CA ALA A 405 14.90 7.16 22.94
C ALA A 405 15.86 7.58 21.81
N GLN A 406 15.82 8.83 21.36
CA GLN A 406 16.63 9.38 20.26
C GLN A 406 16.52 8.54 18.98
N VAL A 407 15.30 8.12 18.66
CA VAL A 407 15.01 7.33 17.47
C VAL A 407 15.24 8.19 16.24
N THR A 408 16.01 7.66 15.29
CA THR A 408 16.30 8.29 14.00
C THR A 408 15.75 7.44 12.85
N GLY A 409 15.72 8.00 11.65
CA GLY A 409 15.25 7.32 10.44
C GLY A 409 13.80 7.64 10.09
N GLY A 410 13.26 6.96 9.11
CA GLY A 410 11.97 7.29 8.52
C GLY A 410 12.05 8.51 7.59
N GLN A 411 11.07 9.42 7.67
CA GLN A 411 11.05 10.68 6.93
C GLN A 411 11.91 11.73 7.66
N ASP A 412 12.83 12.36 6.92
CA ASP A 412 13.57 13.51 7.41
C ASP A 412 12.80 14.81 7.10
N TYR A 413 12.91 15.77 8.03
CA TYR A 413 12.27 17.08 7.91
C TYR A 413 13.29 18.19 8.14
N LEU A 414 13.33 19.18 7.26
CA LEU A 414 14.09 20.41 7.44
C LEU A 414 13.26 21.39 8.31
N VAL A 415 13.88 21.87 9.36
CA VAL A 415 13.35 22.92 10.24
C VAL A 415 14.30 24.10 10.22
N LEU A 416 13.75 25.32 10.16
CA LEU A 416 14.52 26.57 10.26
C LEU A 416 14.35 27.16 11.66
N ASN A 417 15.48 27.51 12.27
CA ASN A 417 15.51 28.17 13.57
C ASN A 417 15.45 29.72 13.43
N LYS A 418 15.35 30.22 12.20
CA LYS A 418 15.13 31.64 11.84
C LYS A 418 14.13 31.76 10.70
N ASP A 419 13.42 32.87 10.63
CA ASP A 419 12.45 33.14 9.58
C ASP A 419 13.00 33.03 8.16
N LYS A 420 14.24 33.47 7.98
CA LYS A 420 14.94 33.41 6.67
C LYS A 420 16.41 33.07 6.85
N ILE A 421 16.88 32.09 6.08
CA ILE A 421 18.28 31.68 6.04
C ILE A 421 18.84 31.78 4.61
N ALA A 422 20.16 31.81 4.49
CA ALA A 422 20.82 31.87 3.18
C ALA A 422 20.60 30.57 2.40
N THR A 423 20.38 30.68 1.10
CA THR A 423 20.50 29.55 0.16
C THR A 423 21.79 29.68 -0.64
N TYR A 424 22.22 28.53 -1.12
CA TYR A 424 23.49 28.39 -1.83
C TYR A 424 23.29 27.67 -3.15
N ARG A 425 24.11 28.02 -4.15
CA ARG A 425 24.41 27.17 -5.30
C ARG A 425 25.65 26.36 -5.00
N LEU A 426 25.65 25.09 -5.35
CA LEU A 426 26.77 24.20 -5.19
C LEU A 426 27.49 24.02 -6.52
N ILE A 427 28.79 24.30 -6.54
CA ILE A 427 29.63 24.26 -7.72
C ILE A 427 30.62 23.12 -7.59
N ASN A 428 30.57 22.15 -8.49
CA ASN A 428 31.46 20.99 -8.51
C ASN A 428 32.49 21.16 -9.64
N HIS A 429 33.57 21.86 -9.35
CA HIS A 429 34.64 22.07 -10.30
C HIS A 429 35.82 21.14 -10.01
N LYS A 430 36.12 20.22 -10.93
CA LYS A 430 37.24 19.25 -10.84
C LYS A 430 37.25 18.50 -9.48
N GLU A 431 36.11 17.99 -9.07
CA GLU A 431 35.92 17.24 -7.81
C GLU A 431 36.05 18.06 -6.53
N GLN A 432 36.19 19.36 -6.62
CA GLN A 432 36.08 20.26 -5.47
C GLN A 432 34.73 20.92 -5.44
N LEU A 433 33.93 20.59 -4.43
CA LEU A 433 32.65 21.24 -4.19
C LEU A 433 32.93 22.59 -3.50
N SER A 434 32.45 23.66 -4.09
CA SER A 434 32.37 24.99 -3.49
C SER A 434 30.93 25.47 -3.49
N TYR A 435 30.64 26.49 -2.72
CA TYR A 435 29.29 27.03 -2.65
C TYR A 435 29.31 28.56 -2.58
N GLU A 436 28.32 29.16 -3.21
CA GLU A 436 28.11 30.60 -3.22
C GLU A 436 26.70 30.94 -2.77
N THR A 437 26.58 32.00 -1.98
CA THR A 437 25.27 32.52 -1.54
C THR A 437 24.45 32.97 -2.75
N LEU A 438 23.22 32.49 -2.84
CA LEU A 438 22.33 32.76 -3.96
C LEU A 438 21.16 33.65 -3.56
N ALA A 439 20.42 33.31 -2.52
CA ALA A 439 19.19 33.97 -2.12
C ALA A 439 18.91 33.76 -0.62
N LYS A 440 17.66 33.99 -0.21
CA LYS A 440 17.12 33.63 1.11
C LYS A 440 15.95 32.67 0.95
N PHE A 441 15.83 31.74 1.88
CA PHE A 441 14.75 30.74 1.99
C PHE A 441 14.03 30.87 3.32
N GLY A 442 12.75 30.66 3.31
CA GLY A 442 11.86 30.78 4.46
C GLY A 442 10.95 32.03 4.35
N PRO A 443 10.02 32.24 5.31
CA PRO A 443 9.82 31.34 6.46
C PRO A 443 9.24 29.97 6.07
N LEU A 444 9.43 28.97 6.93
CA LEU A 444 8.72 27.71 6.87
C LEU A 444 7.62 27.71 7.92
N ASN A 445 6.38 27.70 7.50
CA ASN A 445 5.23 27.61 8.40
C ASN A 445 5.09 26.18 8.97
N THR A 446 5.58 25.19 8.21
CA THR A 446 5.60 23.78 8.62
C THR A 446 6.95 23.16 8.24
N PRO A 447 7.42 22.13 8.97
CA PRO A 447 8.63 21.40 8.62
C PRO A 447 8.57 20.84 7.18
N LEU A 448 9.63 21.10 6.41
CA LEU A 448 9.71 20.65 5.01
C LEU A 448 10.20 19.19 4.95
N ALA A 449 9.39 18.29 4.41
CA ALA A 449 9.79 16.91 4.17
C ALA A 449 10.95 16.84 3.15
N VAL A 450 12.04 16.20 3.52
CA VAL A 450 13.27 16.10 2.72
C VAL A 450 13.46 14.68 2.23
N LYS A 451 13.76 14.52 0.95
CA LYS A 451 14.17 13.23 0.41
C LYS A 451 15.67 13.03 0.67
N LYS A 452 16.11 11.81 0.91
CA LYS A 452 17.55 11.52 1.07
C LYS A 452 18.36 11.96 -0.15
N THR A 453 17.77 11.90 -1.35
CA THR A 453 18.37 12.39 -2.60
C THR A 453 18.58 13.90 -2.67
N ASP A 454 17.94 14.65 -1.80
CA ASP A 454 18.07 16.11 -1.71
C ASP A 454 19.18 16.55 -0.72
N ILE A 455 19.80 15.59 -0.04
CA ILE A 455 20.89 15.84 0.92
C ILE A 455 22.22 15.64 0.20
N VAL A 456 23.04 16.68 0.15
CA VAL A 456 24.40 16.67 -0.40
C VAL A 456 25.40 16.83 0.72
N THR A 457 26.35 15.90 0.83
CA THR A 457 27.43 15.94 1.84
C THR A 457 28.74 16.36 1.18
N HIS A 458 29.44 17.31 1.76
CA HIS A 458 30.77 17.73 1.34
C HIS A 458 31.67 17.90 2.58
N GLY A 459 32.64 17.01 2.76
CA GLY A 459 33.41 16.94 3.98
C GLY A 459 32.50 16.74 5.21
N THR A 460 32.60 17.64 6.18
CA THR A 460 31.74 17.65 7.36
C THR A 460 30.43 18.43 7.19
N GLN A 461 30.26 19.11 6.05
CA GLN A 461 29.09 19.95 5.77
C GLN A 461 28.02 19.16 5.03
N LYS A 462 26.76 19.38 5.42
CA LYS A 462 25.58 18.82 4.76
C LYS A 462 24.70 19.95 4.24
N PHE A 463 24.21 19.78 3.02
CA PHE A 463 23.31 20.72 2.35
C PHE A 463 22.01 20.00 1.99
N VAL A 464 20.90 20.72 2.08
CA VAL A 464 19.58 20.20 1.68
C VAL A 464 19.05 21.03 0.53
N ARG A 465 18.63 20.37 -0.55
CA ARG A 465 17.95 21.01 -1.68
C ARG A 465 16.53 21.45 -1.26
N VAL A 466 16.25 22.73 -1.40
CA VAL A 466 14.98 23.33 -0.97
C VAL A 466 14.15 23.89 -2.13
N ARG A 467 14.77 24.10 -3.31
CA ARG A 467 14.09 24.53 -4.53
C ARG A 467 14.71 23.92 -5.76
N GLU A 468 13.90 23.68 -6.77
CA GLU A 468 14.38 23.30 -8.09
C GLU A 468 15.01 24.50 -8.79
N ARG A 469 16.16 24.27 -9.41
CA ARG A 469 16.87 25.22 -10.23
C ARG A 469 17.69 24.45 -11.26
N ALA A 470 17.64 24.88 -12.52
CA ALA A 470 18.47 24.28 -13.55
C ALA A 470 19.96 24.46 -13.23
N ALA A 471 20.75 23.42 -13.43
CA ALA A 471 22.18 23.45 -13.23
C ALA A 471 22.85 24.33 -14.30
N GLY A 472 23.73 25.24 -13.86
CA GLY A 472 24.70 25.88 -14.72
C GLY A 472 25.87 24.98 -15.08
N LYS A 473 26.88 25.50 -15.76
CA LYS A 473 28.11 24.77 -16.02
C LYS A 473 28.80 24.46 -14.68
N ASP A 474 29.14 23.21 -14.43
CA ASP A 474 29.77 22.72 -13.22
C ASP A 474 28.93 22.94 -11.94
N GLU A 475 27.62 23.22 -12.03
CA GLU A 475 26.71 23.38 -10.90
C GLU A 475 25.88 22.13 -10.63
N LEU A 476 25.50 21.90 -9.36
CA LEU A 476 24.46 20.95 -9.02
C LEU A 476 23.08 21.60 -9.20
N ALA A 477 22.11 20.83 -9.75
CA ALA A 477 20.75 21.33 -9.91
C ALA A 477 20.08 21.57 -8.57
N GLY A 478 19.51 22.75 -8.35
CA GLY A 478 18.78 23.15 -7.16
C GLY A 478 19.35 24.34 -6.41
N GLU A 479 18.57 24.83 -5.45
CA GLU A 479 19.02 25.72 -4.39
C GLU A 479 19.14 24.95 -3.09
N PHE A 480 20.20 25.19 -2.34
CA PHE A 480 20.58 24.40 -1.19
C PHE A 480 20.64 25.25 0.09
N VAL A 481 20.28 24.66 1.21
CA VAL A 481 20.44 25.20 2.55
C VAL A 481 21.53 24.41 3.26
N LEU A 482 22.47 25.12 3.91
CA LEU A 482 23.49 24.49 4.75
C LEU A 482 22.90 24.08 6.09
N LEU A 483 23.04 22.83 6.48
CA LEU A 483 22.65 22.32 7.80
C LEU A 483 23.70 22.76 8.83
N ALA A 484 23.54 23.96 9.36
CA ALA A 484 24.36 24.50 10.42
C ALA A 484 23.58 25.59 11.18
N GLY A 485 23.56 25.51 12.51
CA GLY A 485 23.05 26.55 13.41
C GLY A 485 21.60 26.95 13.20
N ASP A 486 21.28 27.53 12.04
CA ASP A 486 19.95 28.07 11.73
C ASP A 486 19.04 27.09 10.99
N ALA A 487 19.55 25.89 10.61
CA ALA A 487 18.80 24.83 9.95
C ALA A 487 19.22 23.46 10.47
N GLU A 488 18.24 22.63 10.80
CA GLU A 488 18.49 21.24 11.25
C GLU A 488 17.58 20.24 10.50
N LEU A 489 18.06 18.99 10.39
CA LEU A 489 17.25 17.87 9.98
C LEU A 489 16.75 17.12 11.20
N LEU A 490 15.44 16.94 11.28
CA LEU A 490 14.78 16.17 12.30
C LEU A 490 14.22 14.87 11.69
N SER A 491 14.22 13.81 12.47
CA SER A 491 13.53 12.58 12.07
C SER A 491 12.03 12.70 12.31
N GLN A 492 11.23 11.86 11.66
CA GLN A 492 9.78 11.80 11.91
C GLN A 492 9.41 11.48 13.37
N HIS A 493 10.37 11.06 14.19
CA HIS A 493 10.16 10.72 15.59
C HIS A 493 10.40 11.90 16.55
N ASP A 494 10.87 13.04 16.04
CA ASP A 494 11.11 14.25 16.81
C ASP A 494 9.84 15.09 16.97
N TRP A 495 8.74 14.48 17.44
CA TRP A 495 7.38 15.05 17.41
C TRP A 495 7.29 16.46 17.98
N GLY A 496 7.83 16.69 19.17
CA GLY A 496 7.78 18.01 19.82
C GLY A 496 8.52 19.08 19.01
N LYS A 497 9.66 18.75 18.43
CA LYS A 497 10.44 19.66 17.58
C LYS A 497 9.77 19.87 16.21
N LEU A 498 9.03 18.87 15.71
CA LEU A 498 8.27 18.98 14.46
C LEU A 498 6.96 19.76 14.61
N GLY A 499 6.69 20.31 15.79
CA GLY A 499 5.55 21.21 16.01
C GLY A 499 4.38 20.58 16.75
N VAL A 500 4.48 19.29 17.16
CA VAL A 500 3.45 18.69 18.02
C VAL A 500 3.41 19.41 19.36
N LYS A 501 2.21 19.84 19.78
CA LYS A 501 1.96 20.55 21.03
C LYS A 501 0.91 19.83 21.86
N LEU A 502 1.09 19.86 23.18
CA LEU A 502 0.09 19.45 24.14
C LEU A 502 -0.71 20.67 24.56
N VAL A 503 -2.03 20.55 24.60
CA VAL A 503 -2.96 21.62 25.03
C VAL A 503 -3.92 21.01 26.03
N ASP A 504 -3.88 21.43 27.30
CA ASP A 504 -4.85 20.98 28.28
C ASP A 504 -6.07 21.92 28.28
N GLY A 505 -7.17 21.46 27.70
CA GLY A 505 -8.47 22.16 27.64
C GLY A 505 -9.50 21.55 28.62
N SER A 506 -9.06 20.88 29.67
CA SER A 506 -9.93 20.15 30.59
C SER A 506 -10.30 20.92 31.87
N ASN A 507 -10.10 22.25 31.91
CA ASN A 507 -10.40 23.08 33.08
C ASN A 507 -11.90 23.14 33.38
N ASP A 508 -12.73 23.34 32.35
CA ASP A 508 -14.18 23.33 32.49
C ASP A 508 -14.80 22.26 31.55
N PRO A 509 -15.14 21.09 32.07
CA PRO A 509 -15.66 19.99 31.26
C PRO A 509 -17.15 20.16 30.95
N ASP A 510 -17.52 21.29 30.40
CA ASP A 510 -18.92 21.62 30.05
C ASP A 510 -19.36 21.07 28.66
N GLY A 511 -18.44 20.42 27.92
CA GLY A 511 -18.69 19.83 26.59
C GLY A 511 -18.46 20.80 25.44
N PHE A 512 -17.87 21.94 25.71
CA PHE A 512 -17.43 22.94 24.75
C PHE A 512 -15.91 23.09 24.83
N LEU A 513 -15.31 23.71 23.84
CA LEU A 513 -13.90 24.07 23.90
C LEU A 513 -13.74 25.53 23.57
N ASP A 514 -13.48 26.32 24.58
CA ASP A 514 -13.16 27.74 24.48
C ASP A 514 -11.68 28.00 24.80
N LYS A 515 -11.16 29.15 24.42
CA LYS A 515 -9.80 29.53 24.74
C LYS A 515 -9.55 29.68 26.24
N GLU A 516 -10.57 30.08 27.00
CA GLU A 516 -10.56 30.22 28.44
C GLU A 516 -10.31 28.88 29.15
N ASP A 517 -10.74 27.78 28.58
CA ASP A 517 -10.50 26.43 29.13
C ASP A 517 -9.02 26.05 29.15
N THR A 518 -8.22 26.73 28.34
CA THR A 518 -6.78 26.49 28.21
C THR A 518 -5.92 27.55 28.94
N GLU A 519 -6.54 28.54 29.57
CA GLU A 519 -5.81 29.61 30.28
C GLU A 519 -4.95 29.06 31.43
N GLY A 520 -3.67 29.46 31.45
CA GLY A 520 -2.72 28.99 32.46
C GLY A 520 -2.29 27.52 32.34
N GLN A 521 -2.76 26.83 31.30
CA GLN A 521 -2.42 25.43 31.02
C GLN A 521 -1.35 25.32 29.96
N GLU A 522 -0.76 24.11 29.83
CA GLU A 522 0.19 23.80 28.79
C GLU A 522 -0.40 24.04 27.39
N GLY A 523 0.32 24.78 26.57
CA GLY A 523 -0.06 25.08 25.19
C GLY A 523 -1.21 26.11 25.03
N GLY A 524 -1.78 26.64 26.10
CA GLY A 524 -2.95 27.53 26.05
C GLY A 524 -2.73 28.79 25.21
N VAL A 525 -1.59 29.47 25.35
CA VAL A 525 -1.23 30.66 24.56
C VAL A 525 -1.18 30.32 23.06
N PHE A 526 -0.61 29.18 22.74
CA PHE A 526 -0.54 28.72 21.34
C PHE A 526 -1.93 28.40 20.78
N PHE A 527 -2.76 27.69 21.54
CA PHE A 527 -4.11 27.35 21.14
C PHE A 527 -4.97 28.60 20.94
N SER A 528 -4.90 29.58 21.86
CA SER A 528 -5.65 30.86 21.74
C SER A 528 -5.35 31.58 20.42
N SER A 529 -4.08 31.51 19.95
CA SER A 529 -3.70 32.12 18.66
C SER A 529 -4.33 31.42 17.44
N LEU A 530 -4.68 30.15 17.56
CA LEU A 530 -5.36 29.36 16.51
C LEU A 530 -6.88 29.50 16.65
N TYR A 531 -7.38 29.55 17.87
CA TYR A 531 -8.81 29.61 18.18
C TYR A 531 -9.47 30.83 17.52
N ASP A 532 -8.89 32.01 17.66
CA ASP A 532 -9.44 33.26 17.08
C ASP A 532 -9.47 33.21 15.53
N ARG A 533 -8.66 32.37 14.90
CA ARG A 533 -8.67 32.13 13.44
C ARG A 533 -9.71 31.08 13.03
N LEU A 534 -10.05 30.17 13.95
CA LEU A 534 -10.97 29.06 13.68
C LEU A 534 -12.43 29.50 13.82
N ILE A 535 -12.75 30.33 14.84
CA ILE A 535 -14.13 30.70 15.22
C ILE A 535 -14.57 32.06 14.63
N ILE A 536 -14.40 32.26 13.34
CA ILE A 536 -14.82 33.51 12.69
C ILE A 536 -16.29 33.37 12.27
N ASP A 537 -17.17 34.09 12.99
CA ASP A 537 -18.57 34.32 12.59
C ASP A 537 -18.57 35.37 11.46
N ARG A 538 -18.83 34.92 10.22
CA ARG A 538 -18.71 35.72 9.01
C ARG A 538 -19.99 36.45 8.65
N ASP A 539 -21.14 35.93 9.02
CA ASP A 539 -22.45 36.49 8.72
C ASP A 539 -23.07 37.22 9.91
N ASN A 540 -22.37 37.24 11.06
CA ASN A 540 -22.73 37.90 12.32
C ASN A 540 -24.09 37.42 12.87
N ASP A 541 -24.41 36.14 12.73
CA ASP A 541 -25.63 35.57 13.28
C ASP A 541 -25.42 35.02 14.71
N ASN A 542 -24.19 35.09 15.24
CA ASN A 542 -23.73 34.59 16.52
C ASN A 542 -23.77 33.06 16.63
N VAL A 543 -23.83 32.35 15.50
CA VAL A 543 -23.80 30.89 15.40
C VAL A 543 -22.59 30.48 14.60
N LEU A 544 -21.68 29.70 15.17
CA LEU A 544 -20.58 29.12 14.41
C LEU A 544 -21.09 27.93 13.56
N SER A 545 -21.26 28.17 12.28
CA SER A 545 -21.74 27.16 11.33
C SER A 545 -20.63 26.23 10.84
N GLY A 546 -21.00 25.04 10.34
CA GLY A 546 -20.04 24.11 9.72
C GLY A 546 -19.36 24.69 8.48
N ASN A 547 -20.02 25.58 7.72
CA ASN A 547 -19.44 26.25 6.55
C ASN A 547 -18.38 27.28 6.93
N GLU A 548 -18.56 27.96 8.04
CA GLU A 548 -17.55 28.89 8.56
C GLU A 548 -16.31 28.20 9.06
N ILE A 549 -16.49 27.10 9.83
CA ILE A 549 -15.37 26.28 10.27
C ILE A 549 -14.62 25.72 9.04
N LYS A 550 -15.33 25.19 8.04
CA LYS A 550 -14.73 24.72 6.80
C LYS A 550 -13.96 25.82 6.06
N SER A 551 -14.51 27.04 6.04
CA SER A 551 -13.86 28.20 5.42
C SER A 551 -12.60 28.61 6.18
N ALA A 552 -12.58 28.50 7.50
CA ALA A 552 -11.38 28.73 8.32
C ALA A 552 -10.33 27.66 8.08
N LEU A 553 -10.73 26.37 7.99
CA LEU A 553 -9.84 25.24 7.72
C LEU A 553 -9.31 25.17 6.28
N ALA A 554 -9.80 26.00 5.37
CA ALA A 554 -9.18 26.22 4.06
C ALA A 554 -7.84 26.98 4.13
N ASP A 555 -7.51 27.58 5.26
CA ASP A 555 -6.16 28.06 5.58
C ASP A 555 -5.27 26.87 5.97
N ASP A 556 -4.38 26.46 5.05
CA ASP A 556 -3.51 25.30 5.22
C ASP A 556 -2.59 25.39 6.44
N ASP A 557 -2.14 26.60 6.81
CA ASP A 557 -1.31 26.80 8.00
C ASP A 557 -2.11 26.52 9.28
N LEU A 558 -3.33 27.06 9.40
CA LEU A 558 -4.22 26.80 10.52
C LEU A 558 -4.56 25.30 10.60
N ALA A 559 -5.01 24.71 9.51
CA ALA A 559 -5.40 23.32 9.46
C ALA A 559 -4.23 22.37 9.78
N SER A 560 -3.02 22.68 9.30
CA SER A 560 -1.80 21.91 9.61
C SER A 560 -1.45 21.99 11.09
N LYS A 561 -1.48 23.16 11.71
CA LYS A 561 -1.20 23.35 13.13
C LYS A 561 -2.21 22.64 14.02
N LEU A 562 -3.50 22.70 13.68
CA LEU A 562 -4.56 21.97 14.40
C LEU A 562 -4.36 20.46 14.35
N ARG A 563 -3.88 19.91 13.23
CA ARG A 563 -3.56 18.48 13.10
C ARG A 563 -2.35 18.04 13.96
N GLN A 564 -1.54 18.95 14.47
CA GLN A 564 -0.39 18.70 15.33
C GLN A 564 -0.70 18.84 16.82
N LEU A 565 -1.96 19.17 17.19
CA LEU A 565 -2.34 19.33 18.59
C LEU A 565 -2.85 18.03 19.19
N PHE A 566 -2.30 17.67 20.35
CA PHE A 566 -2.97 16.82 21.31
C PHE A 566 -3.72 17.71 22.30
N ILE A 567 -5.04 17.62 22.31
CA ILE A 567 -5.91 18.40 23.19
C ILE A 567 -6.49 17.47 24.24
N LYS A 568 -6.21 17.75 25.52
CA LYS A 568 -6.83 17.03 26.63
C LYS A 568 -8.20 17.60 26.88
N HIS A 569 -9.21 16.75 26.74
CA HIS A 569 -10.59 17.15 26.94
C HIS A 569 -11.42 15.96 27.47
N GLU A 570 -12.58 16.27 28.06
CA GLU A 570 -13.56 15.24 28.38
C GLU A 570 -14.16 14.68 27.09
N SER A 571 -14.35 13.37 27.04
CA SER A 571 -14.95 12.71 25.87
C SER A 571 -16.36 13.23 25.61
N GLU A 572 -16.71 13.44 24.35
CA GLU A 572 -18.07 13.82 23.97
C GLU A 572 -19.09 12.68 24.21
N TRP A 573 -18.65 11.47 24.45
CA TRP A 573 -19.48 10.27 24.68
C TRP A 573 -19.80 10.03 26.19
N ILE A 574 -19.68 11.06 27.02
CA ILE A 574 -20.07 11.02 28.42
C ILE A 574 -21.59 11.15 28.56
N LYS A 575 -22.20 10.42 29.48
CA LYS A 575 -23.63 10.51 29.72
C LYS A 575 -23.99 11.75 30.52
N ARG A 576 -24.96 12.51 30.07
CA ARG A 576 -25.43 13.77 30.71
C ARG A 576 -26.86 13.63 31.27
N GLU A 577 -27.02 12.73 32.25
CA GLU A 577 -28.33 12.44 32.85
C GLU A 577 -28.99 13.64 33.54
N LYS A 578 -28.18 14.56 34.07
CA LYS A 578 -28.65 15.79 34.75
C LYS A 578 -28.86 16.96 33.81
N GLY A 579 -28.84 16.72 32.51
CA GLY A 579 -28.90 17.77 31.51
C GLY A 579 -27.52 18.31 31.12
N TRP A 580 -27.55 19.25 30.19
CA TRP A 580 -26.35 19.91 29.65
C TRP A 580 -26.52 21.41 29.76
N PRO A 581 -26.21 22.04 30.93
CA PRO A 581 -26.60 23.43 31.26
C PRO A 581 -26.13 24.46 30.24
N ARG A 582 -24.90 24.29 29.68
CA ARG A 582 -24.39 25.19 28.67
C ARG A 582 -25.15 25.06 27.35
N LEU A 583 -25.37 23.84 26.87
CA LEU A 583 -26.16 23.59 25.65
C LEU A 583 -27.60 24.10 25.81
N GLU A 584 -28.20 23.93 26.97
CA GLU A 584 -29.55 24.47 27.30
C GLU A 584 -29.58 26.00 27.19
N LYS A 585 -28.55 26.66 27.70
CA LYS A 585 -28.40 28.13 27.58
C LYS A 585 -28.21 28.57 26.14
N GLU A 586 -27.32 27.90 25.37
CA GLU A 586 -27.08 28.21 23.96
C GLU A 586 -28.36 27.99 23.11
N LEU A 587 -29.12 26.96 23.41
CA LEU A 587 -30.39 26.63 22.74
C LEU A 587 -31.65 27.18 23.49
N ALA A 588 -31.51 28.19 24.31
CA ALA A 588 -32.64 28.71 25.12
C ALA A 588 -33.84 29.16 24.27
N LYS A 589 -33.61 29.60 23.01
CA LYS A 589 -34.67 29.94 22.04
C LYS A 589 -35.18 28.73 21.24
N GLN A 590 -34.59 27.55 21.41
CA GLN A 590 -34.87 26.33 20.67
C GLN A 590 -34.99 25.15 21.62
N PRO A 591 -35.95 25.14 22.56
CA PRO A 591 -36.08 24.11 23.59
C PRO A 591 -36.38 22.72 23.03
N GLU A 592 -37.08 22.62 21.90
CA GLU A 592 -37.33 21.34 21.24
C GLU A 592 -36.07 20.77 20.57
N LEU A 593 -35.21 21.64 20.01
CA LEU A 593 -33.88 21.22 19.50
C LEU A 593 -32.98 20.76 20.67
N TYR A 594 -33.02 21.42 21.83
CA TYR A 594 -32.29 20.95 23.01
C TYR A 594 -32.74 19.58 23.44
N LYS A 595 -34.05 19.31 23.55
CA LYS A 595 -34.58 18.01 23.91
C LYS A 595 -34.13 16.90 22.93
N TYR A 596 -34.20 17.19 21.63
CA TYR A 596 -33.72 16.30 20.59
C TYR A 596 -32.23 15.99 20.75
N ALA A 597 -31.40 17.04 20.89
CA ALA A 597 -29.96 16.91 21.07
C ALA A 597 -29.60 16.04 22.28
N MET A 598 -30.32 16.25 23.41
CA MET A 598 -30.13 15.41 24.60
C MET A 598 -30.52 13.96 24.44
N GLN A 599 -31.58 13.65 23.66
CA GLN A 599 -31.94 12.29 23.31
C GLN A 599 -30.85 11.61 22.49
N VAL A 600 -30.37 12.27 21.40
CA VAL A 600 -29.28 11.76 20.57
C VAL A 600 -28.04 11.52 21.41
N HIS A 601 -27.59 12.52 22.16
CA HIS A 601 -26.39 12.45 22.98
C HIS A 601 -26.41 11.28 23.98
N ASN A 602 -27.50 11.14 24.76
CA ASN A 602 -27.59 10.10 25.77
C ASN A 602 -27.70 8.68 25.17
N ASN A 603 -28.31 8.54 23.99
CA ASN A 603 -28.32 7.28 23.24
C ASN A 603 -26.92 6.84 22.78
N MET A 604 -26.02 7.79 22.53
CA MET A 604 -24.67 7.55 22.03
C MET A 604 -23.66 7.34 23.15
N ALA A 605 -23.91 7.77 24.37
CA ALA A 605 -22.98 7.70 25.52
C ALA A 605 -22.50 6.28 25.84
N TRP A 606 -21.21 6.15 26.20
CA TRP A 606 -20.62 4.85 26.54
C TRP A 606 -19.34 4.93 27.42
N VAL A 607 -18.65 6.06 27.44
CA VAL A 607 -17.29 6.17 27.99
C VAL A 607 -17.21 5.87 29.47
N GLU A 608 -18.27 6.13 30.23
CA GLU A 608 -18.35 5.84 31.67
C GLU A 608 -18.15 4.33 31.99
N GLU A 609 -18.62 3.47 31.07
CA GLU A 609 -18.54 2.02 31.23
C GLU A 609 -17.12 1.48 31.02
N VAL A 610 -16.26 2.22 30.30
CA VAL A 610 -14.89 1.82 29.99
C VAL A 610 -13.81 2.74 30.58
N LYS A 611 -14.19 3.72 31.42
CA LYS A 611 -13.25 4.69 32.00
C LYS A 611 -12.07 4.07 32.74
N GLY A 612 -12.25 2.89 33.34
CA GLY A 612 -11.16 2.13 33.96
C GLY A 612 -10.09 1.64 32.99
N LEU A 613 -10.47 1.36 31.75
CA LEU A 613 -9.54 1.02 30.67
C LEU A 613 -8.74 2.24 30.20
N LEU A 614 -9.38 3.41 30.12
CA LEU A 614 -8.83 4.64 29.53
C LEU A 614 -8.11 5.53 30.55
N GLY A 615 -8.26 5.25 31.85
CA GLY A 615 -7.70 6.09 32.93
C GLY A 615 -8.60 7.27 33.33
N GLY A 616 -9.83 7.31 32.84
CA GLY A 616 -10.81 8.35 33.12
C GLY A 616 -11.70 8.66 31.94
N THR A 617 -12.37 9.81 32.01
CA THR A 617 -13.21 10.35 30.92
C THR A 617 -12.52 11.46 30.13
N LYS A 618 -11.34 11.89 30.58
CA LYS A 618 -10.52 12.94 29.96
C LYS A 618 -9.31 12.27 29.28
N MET A 619 -9.18 12.42 27.95
CA MET A 619 -8.10 11.85 27.15
C MET A 619 -7.42 12.91 26.30
N TRP A 620 -6.25 12.56 25.74
CA TRP A 620 -5.51 13.39 24.80
C TRP A 620 -5.93 13.04 23.37
N PHE A 621 -6.83 13.83 22.82
CA PHE A 621 -7.32 13.67 21.45
C PHE A 621 -6.40 14.35 20.45
N ILE A 622 -6.24 13.76 19.28
CA ILE A 622 -5.54 14.32 18.14
C ILE A 622 -6.34 14.11 16.87
N HIS A 623 -6.28 15.06 15.96
CA HIS A 623 -6.84 14.86 14.62
C HIS A 623 -6.36 13.52 14.01
N PRO A 624 -7.24 12.60 13.57
CA PRO A 624 -6.85 11.27 13.11
C PRO A 624 -5.78 11.29 12.02
N ALA A 625 -5.89 12.19 11.03
CA ALA A 625 -4.85 12.36 10.00
C ALA A 625 -3.50 12.79 10.59
N GLY A 626 -3.50 13.60 11.66
CA GLY A 626 -2.29 13.98 12.39
C GLY A 626 -1.60 12.77 13.00
N MET A 627 -2.34 11.95 13.78
CA MET A 627 -1.78 10.74 14.39
C MET A 627 -1.26 9.76 13.33
N MET A 628 -2.03 9.50 12.28
CA MET A 628 -1.57 8.62 11.20
C MET A 628 -0.27 9.13 10.55
N GLY A 629 -0.10 10.44 10.43
CA GLY A 629 1.15 11.05 9.96
C GLY A 629 2.33 10.79 10.90
N LEU A 630 2.12 10.92 12.22
CA LEU A 630 3.15 10.73 13.25
C LEU A 630 3.62 9.27 13.37
N VAL A 631 2.70 8.31 13.40
CA VAL A 631 3.01 6.90 13.64
C VAL A 631 3.27 6.10 12.36
N ARG A 632 2.98 6.69 11.19
CA ARG A 632 3.27 6.07 9.90
C ARG A 632 4.79 5.96 9.78
N CYS A 633 5.31 4.78 10.06
CA CYS A 633 6.58 4.46 9.43
C CYS A 633 6.30 4.51 7.93
N LYS A 634 7.03 5.33 7.14
CA LYS A 634 7.15 4.98 5.72
C LYS A 634 7.32 3.46 5.73
N LYS A 635 6.48 2.73 4.98
CA LYS A 635 6.80 1.33 4.71
C LYS A 635 8.31 1.33 4.51
N ARG A 636 9.09 0.53 5.25
CA ARG A 636 10.37 0.10 4.70
C ARG A 636 9.97 -0.38 3.33
N GLY A 637 10.34 0.36 2.31
CA GLY A 637 10.05 0.00 0.95
C GLY A 637 10.52 -1.43 0.84
N PHE A 638 9.92 -2.23 -0.01
CA PHE A 638 10.33 -3.62 -0.24
C PHE A 638 11.85 -3.77 0.02
N ILE A 639 12.22 -4.73 0.85
CA ILE A 639 13.62 -4.99 1.18
C ILE A 639 14.00 -6.30 0.50
N PHE A 640 14.97 -6.25 -0.40
CA PHE A 640 15.63 -7.45 -0.89
C PHE A 640 16.37 -8.12 0.27
N THR A 641 15.84 -9.24 0.74
CA THR A 641 16.51 -10.09 1.75
C THR A 641 17.29 -11.20 1.06
N LEU A 642 18.24 -11.81 1.76
CA LEU A 642 18.95 -12.98 1.25
C LEU A 642 17.99 -14.10 0.83
N ASP A 643 16.90 -14.30 1.57
CA ASP A 643 15.88 -15.29 1.23
C ASP A 643 15.14 -14.97 -0.06
N ILE A 644 14.80 -13.69 -0.29
CA ILE A 644 14.22 -13.23 -1.55
C ILE A 644 15.20 -13.46 -2.70
N MET A 645 16.47 -13.11 -2.52
CA MET A 645 17.51 -13.33 -3.54
C MET A 645 17.66 -14.82 -3.87
N LYS A 646 17.60 -15.70 -2.86
CA LYS A 646 17.58 -17.17 -3.06
C LYS A 646 16.32 -17.64 -3.80
N ARG A 647 15.18 -17.02 -3.60
CA ARG A 647 13.95 -17.30 -4.38
C ARG A 647 14.06 -16.82 -5.83
N ILE A 648 14.75 -15.71 -6.08
CA ILE A 648 15.06 -15.24 -7.43
C ILE A 648 15.96 -16.24 -8.16
N TYR A 649 17.06 -16.65 -7.55
CA TYR A 649 18.02 -17.63 -8.05
C TYR A 649 17.76 -19.03 -7.46
N LYS A 650 16.67 -19.68 -7.89
CA LYS A 650 16.14 -20.95 -7.30
C LYS A 650 17.17 -22.06 -7.06
N ASN A 651 18.20 -22.13 -7.89
CA ASN A 651 19.20 -23.22 -7.86
C ASN A 651 20.55 -22.72 -7.33
N PHE A 652 20.57 -21.68 -6.49
CA PHE A 652 21.81 -21.05 -6.03
C PHE A 652 22.82 -22.04 -5.42
N GLN A 653 22.36 -23.05 -4.65
CA GLN A 653 23.24 -24.07 -4.04
C GLN A 653 23.87 -25.00 -5.07
N SER A 654 23.09 -25.48 -6.05
CA SER A 654 23.61 -26.36 -7.10
C SER A 654 24.50 -25.65 -8.12
N ASN A 655 24.39 -24.32 -8.20
CA ASN A 655 25.10 -23.46 -9.14
C ASN A 655 26.29 -22.71 -8.48
N ASN A 656 26.65 -23.07 -7.23
CA ASN A 656 27.76 -22.46 -6.47
C ASN A 656 27.68 -20.94 -6.28
N ILE A 657 26.48 -20.34 -6.31
CA ILE A 657 26.31 -18.93 -5.96
C ILE A 657 26.46 -18.78 -4.44
N LYS A 658 27.30 -17.87 -4.02
CA LYS A 658 27.58 -17.65 -2.60
C LYS A 658 26.55 -16.70 -1.97
N ASP A 659 26.21 -16.96 -0.71
CA ASP A 659 25.28 -16.11 0.06
C ASP A 659 25.72 -14.65 0.13
N ASN A 660 27.02 -14.38 0.24
CA ASN A 660 27.55 -13.04 0.27
C ASN A 660 27.37 -12.29 -1.06
N GLU A 661 27.46 -12.99 -2.21
CA GLU A 661 27.21 -12.40 -3.53
C GLU A 661 25.73 -11.95 -3.67
N LEU A 662 24.79 -12.81 -3.22
CA LEU A 662 23.38 -12.48 -3.19
C LEU A 662 23.05 -11.37 -2.21
N GLN A 663 23.72 -11.36 -1.05
CA GLN A 663 23.54 -10.29 -0.04
C GLN A 663 24.05 -8.96 -0.57
N GLU A 664 25.21 -8.91 -1.24
CA GLU A 664 25.79 -7.70 -1.80
C GLU A 664 24.89 -7.10 -2.92
N ILE A 665 24.22 -7.94 -3.74
CA ILE A 665 23.20 -7.47 -4.69
C ILE A 665 22.03 -6.84 -3.91
N ALA A 666 21.55 -7.53 -2.88
CA ALA A 666 20.44 -7.05 -2.07
C ALA A 666 20.75 -5.70 -1.39
N ASP A 667 21.95 -5.57 -0.81
CA ASP A 667 22.39 -4.37 -0.12
C ASP A 667 22.47 -3.16 -1.05
N GLU A 668 23.10 -3.30 -2.22
CA GLU A 668 23.18 -2.23 -3.24
C GLU A 668 21.79 -1.82 -3.72
N LEU A 669 20.88 -2.77 -3.98
CA LEU A 669 19.52 -2.46 -4.43
C LEU A 669 18.68 -1.81 -3.32
N ASN A 670 18.81 -2.25 -2.09
CA ASN A 670 18.07 -1.71 -0.95
C ASN A 670 18.43 -0.27 -0.64
N GLU A 671 19.72 0.05 -0.73
CA GLU A 671 20.21 1.39 -0.42
C GLU A 671 19.69 2.43 -1.41
N TYR A 672 19.50 2.03 -2.68
CA TYR A 672 19.12 2.95 -3.77
C TYR A 672 17.81 2.55 -4.48
N ILE A 673 16.92 1.80 -3.86
CA ILE A 673 15.73 1.21 -4.48
C ILE A 673 14.84 2.23 -5.20
N GLU A 674 14.60 3.40 -4.59
CA GLU A 674 13.83 4.49 -5.19
C GLU A 674 14.58 5.15 -6.35
N PHE A 675 15.88 5.37 -6.17
CA PHE A 675 16.74 5.96 -7.21
C PHE A 675 16.83 5.07 -8.45
N TYR A 676 16.89 3.75 -8.24
CA TYR A 676 16.88 2.76 -9.31
C TYR A 676 15.48 2.51 -9.88
N GLN A 677 14.44 3.21 -9.40
CA GLN A 677 13.06 3.02 -9.84
C GLN A 677 12.60 1.56 -9.69
N LEU A 678 12.94 0.93 -8.57
CA LEU A 678 12.52 -0.42 -8.18
C LEU A 678 11.49 -0.42 -7.05
N ASP A 679 10.75 0.67 -6.95
CA ASP A 679 9.80 1.02 -5.88
C ASP A 679 8.49 0.23 -5.91
N THR A 680 8.16 -0.44 -7.04
CA THR A 680 6.94 -1.24 -7.18
C THR A 680 7.22 -2.72 -7.46
N PRO A 681 6.31 -3.65 -7.09
CA PRO A 681 6.42 -5.07 -7.41
C PRO A 681 6.66 -5.35 -8.89
N LEU A 682 5.93 -4.65 -9.77
CA LEU A 682 6.05 -4.79 -11.22
C LEU A 682 7.45 -4.40 -11.71
N LYS A 683 7.97 -3.26 -11.28
CA LYS A 683 9.31 -2.79 -11.69
C LYS A 683 10.39 -3.75 -11.23
N ARG A 684 10.32 -4.27 -10.00
CA ARG A 684 11.26 -5.28 -9.48
C ARG A 684 11.19 -6.58 -10.28
N THR A 685 9.97 -7.05 -10.57
CA THR A 685 9.77 -8.30 -11.32
C THR A 685 10.29 -8.19 -12.75
N HIS A 686 9.97 -7.11 -13.45
CA HIS A 686 10.50 -6.86 -14.79
C HIS A 686 12.03 -6.75 -14.79
N PHE A 687 12.63 -6.05 -13.84
CA PHE A 687 14.07 -5.92 -13.71
C PHE A 687 14.74 -7.30 -13.59
N PHE A 688 14.32 -8.12 -12.62
CA PHE A 688 14.93 -9.43 -12.42
C PHE A 688 14.58 -10.45 -13.51
N ALA A 689 13.44 -10.33 -14.19
CA ALA A 689 13.13 -11.16 -15.34
C ALA A 689 14.17 -10.99 -16.46
N GLN A 690 14.68 -9.79 -16.65
CA GLN A 690 15.75 -9.49 -17.60
C GLN A 690 17.12 -9.95 -17.10
N ILE A 691 17.46 -9.61 -15.84
CA ILE A 691 18.75 -9.96 -15.23
C ILE A 691 18.99 -11.47 -15.25
N LEU A 692 17.99 -12.28 -14.87
CA LEU A 692 18.09 -13.74 -14.89
C LEU A 692 18.40 -14.32 -16.27
N GLN A 693 17.98 -13.67 -17.35
CA GLN A 693 18.32 -14.09 -18.70
C GLN A 693 19.76 -13.70 -19.07
N GLU A 694 20.25 -12.57 -18.59
CA GLU A 694 21.61 -12.07 -18.89
C GLU A 694 22.68 -12.83 -18.09
N THR A 695 22.44 -13.07 -16.79
CA THR A 695 23.41 -13.77 -15.91
C THR A 695 23.28 -15.28 -15.94
N GLY A 696 22.16 -15.78 -16.44
CA GLY A 696 21.82 -17.21 -16.32
C GLY A 696 21.58 -17.65 -14.88
N PRO A 697 21.35 -18.95 -14.68
CA PRO A 697 21.09 -19.51 -13.36
C PRO A 697 22.32 -19.50 -12.43
N ASP A 698 23.53 -19.33 -13.00
CA ASP A 698 24.81 -19.44 -12.29
C ASP A 698 25.36 -18.06 -11.86
N LEU A 699 24.58 -16.98 -11.99
CA LEU A 699 24.99 -15.60 -11.70
C LEU A 699 26.31 -15.21 -12.42
N ASN A 700 26.42 -15.51 -13.70
CA ASN A 700 27.60 -15.19 -14.47
C ASN A 700 27.68 -13.69 -14.78
N VAL A 701 28.54 -12.98 -14.07
CA VAL A 701 28.76 -11.53 -14.25
C VAL A 701 29.82 -11.17 -15.29
N ILE A 702 30.46 -12.17 -15.92
CA ILE A 702 31.45 -12.00 -16.97
C ILE A 702 31.14 -12.91 -18.14
N GLU A 703 31.09 -12.37 -19.33
CA GLU A 703 30.96 -13.14 -20.58
C GLU A 703 32.18 -14.02 -20.81
N GLY A 704 31.94 -15.32 -21.01
CA GLY A 704 32.98 -16.28 -21.36
C GLY A 704 33.42 -16.21 -22.83
N GLY A 705 34.70 -16.48 -23.08
CA GLY A 705 35.28 -16.48 -24.43
C GLY A 705 35.17 -17.82 -25.17
N VAL A 706 34.41 -18.81 -24.68
CA VAL A 706 34.31 -20.16 -25.23
C VAL A 706 33.14 -20.25 -26.21
N TRP A 707 33.40 -20.11 -27.50
CA TRP A 707 32.38 -20.09 -28.53
C TRP A 707 32.59 -21.16 -29.60
N ARG A 708 31.47 -21.71 -30.13
CA ARG A 708 31.50 -22.63 -31.27
C ARG A 708 31.85 -21.85 -32.55
N VAL A 709 32.59 -22.48 -33.46
CA VAL A 709 32.97 -21.92 -34.77
C VAL A 709 31.76 -21.32 -35.51
N SER A 710 30.64 -22.05 -35.59
CA SER A 710 29.42 -21.55 -36.25
C SER A 710 28.84 -20.30 -35.60
N ALA A 711 28.87 -20.20 -34.27
CA ALA A 711 28.39 -19.03 -33.55
C ALA A 711 29.33 -17.83 -33.77
N ILE A 712 30.65 -17.99 -33.76
CA ILE A 712 31.59 -16.92 -34.06
C ILE A 712 31.36 -16.41 -35.49
N LYS A 713 31.08 -17.30 -36.44
CA LYS A 713 30.79 -16.93 -37.85
C LYS A 713 29.45 -16.24 -38.06
N SER A 714 28.56 -16.19 -37.07
CA SER A 714 27.36 -15.33 -37.15
C SER A 714 27.71 -13.85 -37.13
N PHE A 715 28.83 -13.47 -36.51
CA PHE A 715 29.33 -12.10 -36.46
C PHE A 715 30.18 -11.78 -37.69
N ARG A 716 30.21 -10.47 -38.06
CA ARG A 716 30.98 -9.99 -39.22
C ARG A 716 32.47 -10.35 -39.09
N GLY A 717 33.09 -10.06 -37.94
CA GLY A 717 34.50 -10.38 -37.69
C GLY A 717 34.81 -11.87 -37.81
N GLY A 718 33.91 -12.75 -37.37
CA GLY A 718 34.05 -14.19 -37.51
C GLY A 718 34.07 -14.70 -38.98
N ARG A 719 33.41 -13.94 -39.86
CA ARG A 719 33.42 -14.24 -41.32
C ARG A 719 34.57 -13.61 -42.07
N THR A 720 35.14 -12.50 -41.56
CA THR A 720 36.08 -11.68 -42.31
C THR A 720 37.51 -11.66 -41.78
N ARG A 721 37.72 -11.83 -40.46
CA ARG A 721 39.05 -11.81 -39.85
C ARG A 721 39.84 -13.06 -40.19
N ARG A 722 40.97 -12.85 -40.85
CA ARG A 722 41.86 -13.94 -41.35
C ARG A 722 43.28 -13.74 -40.87
N TYR A 723 43.99 -14.83 -40.80
CA TYR A 723 45.45 -14.91 -40.75
C TYR A 723 46.05 -14.56 -42.10
N PRO A 724 47.36 -14.25 -42.17
CA PRO A 724 48.07 -14.06 -43.46
C PRO A 724 48.00 -15.25 -44.39
N ASP A 725 47.87 -16.49 -43.85
CA ASP A 725 47.73 -17.73 -44.59
C ASP A 725 46.29 -18.00 -45.09
N GLY A 726 45.38 -17.05 -44.87
CA GLY A 726 43.98 -17.11 -45.33
C GLY A 726 43.00 -17.84 -44.37
N ARG A 727 43.45 -18.52 -43.33
CA ARG A 727 42.56 -19.18 -42.35
C ARG A 727 41.75 -18.13 -41.56
N LEU A 728 40.48 -18.47 -41.26
CA LEU A 728 39.65 -17.63 -40.44
C LEU A 728 40.03 -17.81 -38.95
N TYR A 729 40.08 -16.71 -38.20
CA TYR A 729 40.27 -16.75 -36.75
C TYR A 729 39.20 -17.61 -36.07
N ALA A 730 37.93 -17.57 -36.55
CA ALA A 730 36.87 -18.41 -36.04
C ALA A 730 37.18 -19.91 -36.10
N ASP A 731 37.79 -20.37 -37.24
CA ASP A 731 38.11 -21.80 -37.44
C ASP A 731 39.29 -22.25 -36.61
N VAL A 732 40.25 -21.37 -36.34
CA VAL A 732 41.45 -21.70 -35.54
C VAL A 732 41.14 -21.75 -34.04
N HIS A 733 40.34 -20.79 -33.55
CA HIS A 733 40.16 -20.60 -32.11
C HIS A 733 38.84 -21.16 -31.57
N GLY A 734 37.78 -21.26 -32.40
CA GLY A 734 36.49 -21.78 -31.97
C GLY A 734 36.46 -23.29 -31.75
N TYR A 735 35.61 -23.78 -30.84
CA TYR A 735 35.43 -25.19 -30.69
C TYR A 735 34.50 -25.79 -31.77
N VAL A 736 34.76 -27.05 -32.13
CA VAL A 736 33.93 -27.83 -33.04
C VAL A 736 33.18 -28.92 -32.30
N THR A 737 33.79 -29.47 -31.24
CA THR A 737 33.23 -30.55 -30.41
C THR A 737 33.15 -30.11 -28.94
N LYS A 738 32.05 -30.48 -28.28
CA LYS A 738 31.85 -30.29 -26.83
C LYS A 738 31.58 -31.68 -26.22
N THR A 739 32.29 -32.01 -25.16
CA THR A 739 32.01 -33.22 -24.33
C THR A 739 31.37 -32.78 -23.01
N GLU A 740 30.54 -33.62 -22.41
CA GLU A 740 29.82 -33.24 -21.19
C GLU A 740 30.44 -33.89 -19.91
N ARG A 741 31.16 -35.02 -20.05
CA ARG A 741 31.79 -35.72 -18.92
C ARG A 741 33.15 -36.31 -19.29
N PRO A 742 34.27 -35.64 -18.93
CA PRO A 742 34.38 -34.27 -18.39
C PRO A 742 33.96 -33.23 -19.43
N ARG A 743 33.57 -32.06 -18.96
CA ARG A 743 33.19 -30.96 -19.86
C ARG A 743 34.43 -30.36 -20.51
N ARG A 744 34.56 -30.54 -21.84
CA ARG A 744 35.68 -30.05 -22.64
C ARG A 744 35.16 -29.39 -23.92
N TYR A 745 35.87 -28.37 -24.37
CA TYR A 745 35.60 -27.68 -25.62
C TYR A 745 36.80 -27.83 -26.55
N ILE A 746 36.63 -28.64 -27.57
CA ILE A 746 37.72 -29.13 -28.43
C ILE A 746 37.69 -28.39 -29.77
N LYS A 747 38.81 -27.81 -30.15
CA LYS A 747 39.04 -27.16 -31.44
C LYS A 747 39.21 -28.19 -32.58
N SER A 748 39.27 -27.68 -33.82
CA SER A 748 39.48 -28.51 -35.03
C SER A 748 40.83 -29.27 -35.07
N ASP A 749 41.83 -28.79 -34.31
CA ASP A 749 43.14 -29.42 -34.16
C ASP A 749 43.20 -30.48 -33.06
N GLY A 750 42.06 -30.78 -32.38
CA GLY A 750 41.97 -31.76 -31.30
C GLY A 750 42.34 -31.21 -29.91
N ASN A 751 42.81 -29.98 -29.79
CA ASN A 751 43.18 -29.34 -28.52
C ASN A 751 42.01 -28.67 -27.85
N ASP A 752 42.08 -28.51 -26.51
CA ASP A 752 41.13 -27.73 -25.78
C ASP A 752 41.29 -26.23 -26.06
N ILE A 753 40.19 -25.44 -25.91
CA ILE A 753 40.26 -23.99 -25.96
C ILE A 753 41.07 -23.44 -24.78
N THR A 754 42.13 -22.66 -25.11
CA THR A 754 42.97 -21.95 -24.16
C THR A 754 42.41 -20.56 -23.86
N ILE A 755 43.01 -19.86 -22.88
CA ILE A 755 42.69 -18.47 -22.60
C ILE A 755 43.05 -17.54 -23.78
N ASP A 756 44.13 -17.83 -24.50
CA ASP A 756 44.53 -17.07 -25.68
C ASP A 756 43.51 -17.25 -26.84
N ASP A 757 42.95 -18.46 -26.98
CA ASP A 757 41.86 -18.71 -27.91
C ASP A 757 40.62 -17.90 -27.53
N GLN A 758 40.26 -17.84 -26.22
CA GLN A 758 39.15 -17.04 -25.76
C GLN A 758 39.32 -15.55 -26.04
N ILE A 759 40.52 -15.02 -25.79
CA ILE A 759 40.87 -13.62 -26.10
C ILE A 759 40.73 -13.37 -27.61
N ALA A 760 41.29 -14.30 -28.44
CA ALA A 760 41.22 -14.17 -29.90
C ALA A 760 39.77 -14.24 -30.43
N ILE A 761 38.92 -15.11 -29.84
CA ILE A 761 37.50 -15.25 -30.18
C ILE A 761 36.77 -13.95 -29.87
N VAL A 762 36.86 -13.45 -28.65
CA VAL A 762 36.13 -12.27 -28.21
C VAL A 762 36.56 -11.00 -28.96
N ASN A 763 37.88 -10.84 -29.21
CA ASN A 763 38.37 -9.78 -30.06
C ASN A 763 37.89 -9.93 -31.52
N THR A 764 37.65 -11.16 -31.99
CA THR A 764 37.09 -11.38 -33.34
C THR A 764 35.61 -10.97 -33.41
N ILE A 765 34.88 -11.18 -32.33
CA ILE A 765 33.43 -10.85 -32.23
C ILE A 765 33.25 -9.33 -32.05
N TYR A 766 33.94 -8.72 -31.12
CA TYR A 766 33.70 -7.35 -30.65
C TYR A 766 34.78 -6.32 -31.11
N GLY A 767 35.96 -6.75 -31.50
CA GLY A 767 36.95 -5.83 -32.04
C GLY A 767 36.55 -5.23 -33.39
N ASN A 768 37.05 -4.05 -33.71
CA ASN A 768 36.75 -3.28 -34.94
C ASN A 768 35.25 -2.95 -35.11
N ARG A 769 34.55 -2.84 -33.98
CA ARG A 769 33.12 -2.45 -33.93
C ARG A 769 33.01 -1.00 -33.41
N THR A 770 33.00 -0.07 -34.38
CA THR A 770 33.00 1.37 -34.08
C THR A 770 31.72 1.81 -33.35
N GLU A 771 30.60 1.15 -33.59
CA GLU A 771 29.34 1.38 -32.84
C GLU A 771 29.42 1.06 -31.34
N LEU A 772 30.35 0.17 -30.96
CA LEU A 772 30.69 -0.12 -29.57
C LEU A 772 31.83 0.75 -29.01
N GLY A 773 32.45 1.57 -29.85
CA GLY A 773 33.63 2.32 -29.48
C GLY A 773 34.93 1.49 -29.40
N ASN A 774 34.88 0.22 -29.81
CA ASN A 774 36.01 -0.68 -29.75
C ASN A 774 36.98 -0.42 -30.90
N GLY A 775 38.25 -0.38 -30.59
CA GLY A 775 39.31 -0.25 -31.54
C GLY A 775 39.55 -1.48 -32.42
N SER A 776 40.68 -1.53 -33.09
CA SER A 776 41.07 -2.63 -33.99
C SER A 776 41.12 -3.98 -33.25
N TYR A 777 41.20 -5.07 -33.98
CA TYR A 777 41.35 -6.40 -33.40
C TYR A 777 42.61 -6.55 -32.50
N SER A 778 43.64 -5.74 -32.70
CA SER A 778 44.87 -5.72 -31.92
C SER A 778 44.83 -4.82 -30.69
N SER A 779 43.80 -3.99 -30.52
CA SER A 779 43.66 -3.12 -29.34
C SER A 779 43.28 -3.89 -28.08
N ASN A 780 42.85 -5.12 -28.17
CA ASN A 780 42.21 -5.91 -27.13
C ASN A 780 40.89 -5.33 -26.58
N ASP A 781 40.35 -4.27 -27.17
CA ASP A 781 39.11 -3.64 -26.72
C ASP A 781 37.95 -4.62 -26.75
N GLY A 782 37.90 -5.57 -27.69
CA GLY A 782 36.91 -6.61 -27.71
C GLY A 782 36.89 -7.48 -26.44
N TRP A 783 38.05 -7.89 -25.95
CA TRP A 783 38.24 -8.65 -24.73
C TRP A 783 38.06 -7.79 -23.49
N ASN A 784 38.65 -6.61 -23.46
CA ASN A 784 38.64 -5.71 -22.31
C ASN A 784 37.22 -5.22 -21.98
N TYR A 785 36.42 -4.90 -23.00
CA TYR A 785 35.05 -4.39 -22.85
C TYR A 785 33.98 -5.42 -23.28
N ARG A 786 34.27 -6.74 -23.07
CA ARG A 786 33.25 -7.78 -23.23
C ARG A 786 32.15 -7.66 -22.20
N GLY A 787 31.08 -8.39 -22.35
CA GLY A 787 29.94 -8.37 -21.45
C GLY A 787 30.32 -8.56 -19.98
N ARG A 788 30.02 -7.59 -19.12
CA ARG A 788 30.19 -7.65 -17.65
C ARG A 788 29.02 -7.04 -16.92
N GLY A 789 28.92 -7.42 -15.66
CA GLY A 789 27.86 -6.99 -14.75
C GLY A 789 26.56 -7.79 -14.92
N LEU A 790 25.57 -7.53 -14.05
CA LEU A 790 24.31 -8.26 -14.09
C LEU A 790 23.54 -8.05 -15.40
N LYS A 791 23.79 -6.96 -16.14
CA LYS A 791 23.18 -6.64 -17.42
C LYS A 791 24.04 -7.02 -18.63
N GLN A 792 25.26 -7.53 -18.42
CA GLN A 792 26.22 -7.85 -19.49
C GLN A 792 26.53 -6.62 -20.39
N VAL A 793 26.91 -5.50 -19.74
CA VAL A 793 27.31 -4.27 -20.43
C VAL A 793 28.51 -4.54 -21.35
N THR A 794 28.39 -4.24 -22.63
CA THR A 794 29.37 -4.59 -23.67
C THR A 794 29.76 -3.36 -24.48
N GLY A 795 31.05 -3.21 -24.77
CA GLY A 795 31.62 -2.14 -25.61
C GLY A 795 32.11 -0.94 -24.82
N LYS A 796 33.23 -0.37 -25.29
CA LYS A 796 33.95 0.74 -24.65
C LYS A 796 33.08 1.97 -24.42
N ASN A 797 32.20 2.31 -25.38
CA ASN A 797 31.26 3.43 -25.26
C ASN A 797 30.29 3.24 -24.09
N ASN A 798 29.79 2.02 -23.86
CA ASN A 798 28.87 1.73 -22.74
C ASN A 798 29.59 1.79 -21.40
N TYR A 799 30.84 1.33 -21.34
CA TYR A 799 31.67 1.45 -20.14
C TYR A 799 31.97 2.93 -19.81
N ALA A 800 32.25 3.74 -20.82
CA ALA A 800 32.44 5.18 -20.67
C ALA A 800 31.14 5.87 -20.21
N SER A 801 30.01 5.52 -20.81
CA SER A 801 28.71 6.08 -20.44
C SER A 801 28.31 5.72 -18.99
N PHE A 802 28.57 4.48 -18.55
CA PHE A 802 28.38 4.11 -17.16
C PHE A 802 29.31 4.91 -16.21
N ASN A 803 30.57 5.02 -16.59
CA ASN A 803 31.54 5.80 -15.83
C ASN A 803 31.13 7.26 -15.66
N ASP A 804 30.69 7.91 -16.75
CA ASP A 804 30.22 9.30 -16.74
C ASP A 804 28.95 9.46 -15.89
N TRP A 805 28.01 8.50 -16.00
CA TRP A 805 26.83 8.49 -15.16
C TRP A 805 27.18 8.32 -13.68
N HIS A 806 28.10 7.39 -13.36
CA HIS A 806 28.55 7.18 -11.98
C HIS A 806 29.18 8.46 -11.42
N LYS A 807 30.07 9.08 -12.19
CA LYS A 807 30.73 10.34 -11.83
C LYS A 807 29.72 11.47 -11.62
N LYS A 808 28.71 11.59 -12.48
CA LYS A 808 27.62 12.58 -12.36
C LYS A 808 26.82 12.38 -11.07
N ASN A 809 26.70 11.17 -10.58
CA ASN A 809 25.97 10.81 -9.37
C ASN A 809 26.89 10.48 -8.17
N GLN A 810 28.17 10.90 -8.21
CA GLN A 810 29.20 10.58 -7.22
C GLN A 810 28.79 10.90 -5.78
N SER A 811 27.95 11.92 -5.58
CA SER A 811 27.44 12.29 -4.25
C SER A 811 26.60 11.19 -3.56
N LYS A 812 26.10 10.22 -4.31
CA LYS A 812 25.39 9.05 -3.76
C LYS A 812 26.36 7.99 -3.24
N TRP A 813 27.55 7.95 -3.78
CA TRP A 813 28.60 6.96 -3.50
C TRP A 813 29.94 7.69 -3.24
N PRO A 814 30.03 8.52 -2.21
CA PRO A 814 31.23 9.34 -1.98
C PRO A 814 32.51 8.50 -1.77
N GLU A 815 32.38 7.27 -1.28
CA GLU A 815 33.48 6.32 -1.04
C GLU A 815 33.89 5.55 -2.32
N ASP A 816 33.07 5.54 -3.37
CA ASP A 816 33.29 4.71 -4.57
C ASP A 816 33.80 5.55 -5.73
N THR A 817 35.08 5.84 -5.75
CA THR A 817 35.70 6.46 -6.94
C THR A 817 36.08 5.38 -7.94
N ILE A 818 35.43 5.36 -9.11
CA ILE A 818 35.67 4.37 -10.16
C ILE A 818 36.10 5.01 -11.48
N ASN A 819 36.89 4.25 -12.26
CA ASN A 819 37.13 4.49 -13.66
C ASN A 819 36.95 3.18 -14.44
N ALA A 820 35.75 2.92 -14.91
CA ALA A 820 35.40 1.68 -15.59
C ALA A 820 36.05 1.54 -16.99
N VAL A 821 36.59 2.60 -17.55
CA VAL A 821 37.31 2.54 -18.83
C VAL A 821 38.75 2.03 -18.64
N ASP A 822 39.44 2.53 -17.64
CA ASP A 822 40.84 2.11 -17.37
C ASP A 822 40.88 0.81 -16.53
N ASN A 823 39.92 0.64 -15.61
CA ASN A 823 39.75 -0.57 -14.83
C ASN A 823 38.42 -1.27 -15.22
N PHE A 824 38.39 -1.92 -16.38
CA PHE A 824 37.19 -2.56 -16.90
C PHE A 824 36.76 -3.79 -16.06
N GLU A 825 37.65 -4.40 -15.28
CA GLU A 825 37.33 -5.53 -14.41
C GLU A 825 36.40 -5.15 -13.22
N ILE A 826 36.34 -3.87 -12.87
CA ILE A 826 35.48 -3.37 -11.79
C ILE A 826 34.01 -3.71 -12.00
N LEU A 827 33.52 -3.82 -13.24
CA LEU A 827 32.15 -4.25 -13.53
C LEU A 827 31.90 -5.74 -13.28
N SER A 828 32.93 -6.48 -12.89
CA SER A 828 32.81 -7.89 -12.45
C SER A 828 32.65 -8.03 -10.93
N GLU A 829 32.89 -6.97 -10.15
CA GLU A 829 32.61 -6.90 -8.73
C GLU A 829 31.10 -6.79 -8.52
N ILE A 830 30.50 -7.59 -7.65
CA ILE A 830 29.05 -7.74 -7.49
C ILE A 830 28.35 -6.39 -7.27
N LYS A 831 28.90 -5.52 -6.44
CA LYS A 831 28.40 -4.17 -6.19
C LYS A 831 28.26 -3.35 -7.47
N PHE A 832 29.32 -3.26 -8.25
CA PHE A 832 29.35 -2.48 -9.49
C PHE A 832 28.65 -3.21 -10.65
N ALA A 833 28.63 -4.55 -10.62
CA ALA A 833 27.82 -5.37 -11.51
C ALA A 833 26.33 -5.05 -11.34
N THR A 834 25.88 -4.92 -10.09
CA THR A 834 24.49 -4.56 -9.73
C THR A 834 24.20 -3.10 -10.15
N ARG A 835 25.09 -2.18 -9.79
CA ARG A 835 24.95 -0.74 -10.12
C ARG A 835 24.91 -0.48 -11.62
N SER A 836 25.71 -1.19 -12.40
CA SER A 836 25.71 -1.05 -13.87
C SER A 836 24.41 -1.55 -14.50
N ALA A 837 23.78 -2.58 -13.95
CA ALA A 837 22.48 -3.06 -14.38
C ALA A 837 21.37 -2.07 -14.03
N ALA A 838 21.39 -1.50 -12.83
CA ALA A 838 20.46 -0.47 -12.41
C ALA A 838 20.62 0.83 -13.25
N TRP A 839 21.87 1.22 -13.54
CA TRP A 839 22.14 2.31 -14.49
C TRP A 839 21.48 2.07 -15.84
N PHE A 840 21.66 0.88 -16.42
CA PHE A 840 21.07 0.54 -17.71
C PHE A 840 19.54 0.65 -17.67
N TRP A 841 18.94 0.13 -16.59
CA TRP A 841 17.50 0.13 -16.38
C TRP A 841 16.88 1.53 -16.36
N ILE A 842 17.54 2.51 -15.72
CA ILE A 842 17.03 3.88 -15.58
C ILE A 842 17.51 4.85 -16.66
N SER A 843 18.52 4.49 -17.47
CA SER A 843 19.16 5.43 -18.41
C SER A 843 18.83 5.15 -19.87
N ASN A 844 18.65 3.89 -20.26
CA ASN A 844 18.52 3.51 -21.67
C ASN A 844 17.06 3.53 -22.15
N SER A 845 16.85 3.95 -23.41
CA SER A 845 15.56 4.06 -24.08
C SER A 845 15.56 3.34 -25.43
N SER A 846 14.37 3.04 -25.96
CA SER A 846 14.22 2.39 -27.27
C SER A 846 14.67 3.32 -28.42
N ASN A 847 15.38 2.77 -29.38
CA ASN A 847 15.73 3.46 -30.63
C ASN A 847 14.62 3.36 -31.70
N GLU A 848 13.59 2.54 -31.50
CA GLU A 848 12.51 2.33 -32.47
C GLU A 848 11.50 3.47 -32.54
N ASN A 849 11.40 4.28 -31.48
CA ASN A 849 10.57 5.48 -31.47
C ASN A 849 11.37 6.64 -30.88
N PRO A 850 11.98 7.48 -31.71
CA PRO A 850 12.80 8.62 -31.28
C PRO A 850 12.02 9.66 -30.45
N ASP A 851 10.69 9.72 -30.60
CA ASP A 851 9.81 10.60 -29.82
C ASP A 851 9.51 10.05 -28.44
N SER A 852 9.73 8.75 -28.21
CA SER A 852 9.57 8.10 -26.91
C SER A 852 10.92 8.06 -26.18
N ARG A 853 11.09 8.98 -25.24
CA ARG A 853 12.21 8.96 -24.27
C ARG A 853 11.98 7.92 -23.15
N ALA A 854 11.03 7.02 -23.33
CA ALA A 854 10.64 6.03 -22.32
C ALA A 854 11.79 5.05 -22.02
N LYS A 855 12.04 4.82 -20.76
CA LYS A 855 13.07 3.93 -20.20
C LYS A 855 12.49 2.54 -19.89
N CYS A 856 13.33 1.61 -19.47
CA CYS A 856 12.86 0.28 -19.10
C CYS A 856 11.77 0.33 -18.01
N PHE A 857 11.96 1.15 -16.98
CA PHE A 857 11.00 1.27 -15.86
C PHE A 857 9.67 1.92 -16.27
N ASP A 858 9.62 2.73 -17.32
CA ASP A 858 8.38 3.35 -17.81
C ASP A 858 7.43 2.32 -18.43
N TYR A 859 7.96 1.23 -18.98
CA TYR A 859 7.17 0.10 -19.49
C TYR A 859 6.83 -0.96 -18.43
N ALA A 860 7.40 -0.87 -17.24
CA ALA A 860 7.24 -1.85 -16.17
C ALA A 860 6.03 -1.56 -15.25
N ASN A 861 4.91 -1.08 -15.80
CA ASN A 861 3.71 -0.66 -15.09
C ASN A 861 2.53 -1.64 -15.24
N GLU A 862 2.70 -2.72 -16.00
CA GLU A 862 1.68 -3.75 -16.22
C GLU A 862 2.27 -5.16 -16.19
N ALA A 863 1.50 -6.12 -15.68
CA ALA A 863 1.87 -7.55 -15.72
C ALA A 863 1.43 -8.14 -17.06
N SER A 864 2.24 -7.96 -18.11
CA SER A 864 1.90 -8.44 -19.46
C SER A 864 3.14 -8.87 -20.27
N ASP A 865 2.95 -9.83 -21.18
CA ASP A 865 3.96 -10.23 -22.16
C ASP A 865 4.43 -9.06 -23.04
N ALA A 866 3.50 -8.14 -23.35
CA ALA A 866 3.78 -6.95 -24.16
C ALA A 866 4.75 -5.99 -23.44
N ALA A 867 4.61 -5.83 -22.11
CA ALA A 867 5.55 -5.02 -21.32
C ALA A 867 6.94 -5.69 -21.28
N VAL A 868 7.00 -7.01 -21.08
CA VAL A 868 8.27 -7.76 -21.13
C VAL A 868 8.95 -7.59 -22.47
N ASP A 869 8.21 -7.66 -23.59
CA ASP A 869 8.75 -7.50 -24.94
C ASP A 869 9.25 -6.06 -25.20
N ARG A 870 8.51 -5.03 -24.77
CA ARG A 870 8.94 -3.62 -24.87
C ARG A 870 10.26 -3.36 -24.15
N ILE A 871 10.40 -3.87 -22.92
CA ILE A 871 11.64 -3.79 -22.14
C ILE A 871 12.75 -4.59 -22.82
N THR A 872 12.46 -5.79 -23.34
CA THR A 872 13.42 -6.61 -24.06
C THR A 872 13.95 -5.91 -25.29
N ASN A 873 13.14 -5.14 -26.03
CA ASN A 873 13.57 -4.36 -27.19
C ASN A 873 14.64 -3.31 -26.83
N ILE A 874 14.53 -2.68 -25.65
CA ILE A 874 15.56 -1.74 -25.16
C ILE A 874 16.85 -2.50 -24.82
N ILE A 875 16.72 -3.67 -24.20
CA ILE A 875 17.83 -4.45 -23.67
C ILE A 875 18.58 -5.19 -24.78
N ASN A 876 17.86 -5.92 -25.63
CA ASN A 876 18.43 -6.69 -26.74
C ASN A 876 17.35 -6.95 -27.81
N LEU A 877 17.23 -6.04 -28.77
CA LEU A 877 16.21 -6.06 -29.82
C LEU A 877 16.22 -7.38 -30.63
N ASN A 878 17.41 -7.88 -30.93
CA ASN A 878 17.61 -9.03 -31.82
C ASN A 878 17.78 -10.36 -31.09
N THR A 879 17.23 -10.49 -29.86
CA THR A 879 17.36 -11.70 -29.05
C THR A 879 16.32 -12.74 -29.45
N ASP A 880 16.72 -14.01 -29.42
CA ASP A 880 15.85 -15.19 -29.50
C ASP A 880 15.34 -15.66 -28.13
N SER A 881 15.75 -15.00 -27.04
CA SER A 881 15.43 -15.40 -25.67
C SER A 881 14.18 -14.74 -25.10
N ARG A 882 13.30 -14.14 -25.92
CA ARG A 882 12.09 -13.44 -25.48
C ARG A 882 11.18 -14.31 -24.61
N GLN A 883 10.94 -15.55 -25.02
CA GLN A 883 10.09 -16.47 -24.23
C GLN A 883 10.67 -16.73 -22.84
N LYS A 884 11.97 -16.95 -22.72
CA LYS A 884 12.63 -17.16 -21.41
C LYS A 884 12.51 -15.96 -20.47
N ARG A 885 12.53 -14.73 -21.01
CA ARG A 885 12.32 -13.52 -20.21
C ARG A 885 10.87 -13.41 -19.72
N LYS A 886 9.90 -13.81 -20.54
CA LYS A 886 8.48 -13.93 -20.15
C LYS A 886 8.32 -15.02 -19.08
N ASP A 887 8.92 -16.19 -19.27
CA ASP A 887 8.87 -17.29 -18.30
C ASP A 887 9.47 -16.86 -16.95
N ASN A 888 10.59 -16.12 -16.96
CA ASN A 888 11.18 -15.55 -15.76
C ASN A 888 10.25 -14.54 -15.09
N PHE A 889 9.61 -13.64 -15.87
CA PHE A 889 8.66 -12.66 -15.35
C PHE A 889 7.48 -13.35 -14.67
N TRP A 890 6.79 -14.24 -15.37
CA TRP A 890 5.61 -14.92 -14.83
C TRP A 890 5.92 -15.81 -13.63
N ARG A 891 7.09 -16.45 -13.62
CA ARG A 891 7.56 -17.19 -12.45
C ARG A 891 7.70 -16.28 -11.24
N LEU A 892 8.41 -15.17 -11.36
CA LEU A 892 8.64 -14.24 -10.26
C LEU A 892 7.36 -13.55 -9.80
N TRP A 893 6.47 -13.25 -10.74
CA TRP A 893 5.19 -12.60 -10.48
C TRP A 893 4.19 -13.54 -9.80
N ASN A 894 3.98 -14.74 -10.34
CA ASN A 894 3.02 -15.70 -9.81
C ASN A 894 3.47 -16.33 -8.48
N ASP A 895 4.77 -16.48 -8.27
CA ASP A 895 5.34 -16.93 -6.99
C ASP A 895 5.41 -15.78 -5.96
N GLU A 896 4.92 -14.58 -6.27
CA GLU A 896 4.94 -13.37 -5.44
C GLU A 896 6.32 -13.09 -4.82
N VAL A 897 7.40 -13.37 -5.55
CA VAL A 897 8.77 -13.31 -5.02
C VAL A 897 9.16 -11.88 -4.64
N LEU A 898 8.64 -10.90 -5.40
CA LEU A 898 9.04 -9.49 -5.35
C LEU A 898 7.85 -8.57 -4.98
N HIS A 899 6.77 -9.13 -4.44
CA HIS A 899 5.64 -8.38 -3.91
C HIS A 899 5.98 -7.78 -2.53
N ASP A 900 5.25 -6.70 -2.14
CA ASP A 900 5.46 -5.99 -0.87
C ASP A 900 5.04 -6.81 0.36
#